data_944d36bfccd750cfc2df0585a2eae831
#
_entry.id   944d36bfccd750cfc2df0585a2eae831
#
_cell.length_a   1.000
_cell.length_b   1.000
_cell.length_c   1.000
_cell.angle_alpha   90.00
_cell.angle_beta   90.00
_cell.angle_gamma   90.00
#
_symmetry.space_group_name_H-M   'P 1'
#
loop_
_entity.id
_entity.type
_entity.pdbx_description
1 polymer ?
#
loop_
_entity_poly.entity_id
_entity_poly.type
_entity_poly.pdbx_seq_one_letter_code
_entity_poly.pdbx_strand_id
1 'polypeptide(L)'
;MANFNVEGAQNVEISKKIPCEKPLIVQLDIMVRYTAVHKACAALPKEIREVECLKVLYPTLFRKITDQDLIAGRTDFLPIGFGCVTSLGGVGHYCVFKKLRAFQQQLDETERKRVDTLYDYWLDHDLKTQFNKEVLTEDTLGMFIDCEYPMIATARLSGMMLDYPKLLDKGIGGLRSDLQEKLKEQPDNNFYKAGIQCLDIFVDCASHLQQDAREQMASANMKRQKELERICQALENIKEKKPGTFHEAMQLFWLFALLAGVINYGRLDDYLGPYLVADLESGRLTDEEAYRYIHSLWTMIENRRTTVNGRIIVGGKGRKHPKEADVFLHIAMKVAKNCRYVEPQFTLRFDKETSEEIWDEALDALGAGATYPTLYNDDVNVPAVMYGMRVDEKTAEQYVPFGCTEFVIQGQSTGTPNICINLLKLLTIYMNDGIDPIDGKRKSGPVPLKKLEEYQTFEEFYDGYKALLDYYLDLSVKAQYHSYEVMNQHVSFLFTSLLTDDCIARGKALLDGGVRYLGGTNETYGNINTSDSLWVIRDLVFNQKKYTLRQLNDAMLANFNGYEALRKDCLNCDKYGNDLETADTMANDLYEFVAKGVRNRGIAIGMQYFLIVISNNQLNTEWGNRTAASPDGRLSCMYMNPANNPQGGANKSGPTAMLNSLAKFDAKYHGGSVQNIKFSPSMFNENRAVIKSLFKTYFAKGGCHLMVTVVDKGVLEDAVEHPENYPDLIVRVSGFSAVFVDLSPNIQQELLSRVLYDK
;
A
#
# COMPACT_ATOMS: atom_id res chain seq x y z
N MET A 1 -7.08 10.12 27.20
CA MET A 1 -7.22 9.00 26.26
C MET A 1 -7.33 9.58 24.87
N ALA A 2 -6.22 9.62 24.13
CA ALA A 2 -6.23 10.07 22.76
C ALA A 2 -6.83 8.95 21.90
N ASN A 3 -7.96 9.22 21.28
CA ASN A 3 -8.54 8.35 20.26
C ASN A 3 -7.62 8.35 19.05
N PHE A 4 -6.64 7.45 19.04
CA PHE A 4 -5.86 7.15 17.87
C PHE A 4 -6.70 6.31 16.92
N ASN A 5 -7.31 6.99 15.98
CA ASN A 5 -7.89 6.39 14.79
C ASN A 5 -6.75 6.06 13.81
N VAL A 6 -6.76 4.92 13.16
CA VAL A 6 -5.99 4.68 11.92
C VAL A 6 -6.53 5.55 10.78
N GLU A 7 -7.78 5.92 10.82
CA GLU A 7 -8.20 7.18 10.22
C GLU A 7 -7.35 8.34 10.75
N GLY A 8 -6.79 8.35 11.94
CA GLY A 8 -5.92 9.39 12.49
C GLY A 8 -4.57 9.51 11.81
N ALA A 9 -3.89 8.43 11.53
CA ALA A 9 -2.63 8.48 10.77
C ALA A 9 -2.86 8.74 9.28
N GLN A 10 -3.93 8.18 8.73
CA GLN A 10 -4.47 8.55 7.44
C GLN A 10 -5.21 9.89 7.48
N ASN A 11 -5.72 10.33 8.62
CA ASN A 11 -6.45 11.57 8.80
C ASN A 11 -5.56 12.79 9.07
N VAL A 12 -4.34 12.65 9.52
CA VAL A 12 -3.37 13.76 9.51
C VAL A 12 -3.09 14.17 8.06
N GLU A 13 -2.96 13.21 7.14
CA GLU A 13 -2.82 13.49 5.71
C GLU A 13 -4.15 13.75 5.00
N ILE A 14 -5.24 13.12 5.43
CA ILE A 14 -6.59 13.43 4.95
C ILE A 14 -7.03 14.84 5.36
N SER A 15 -6.57 15.37 6.49
CA SER A 15 -6.83 16.76 6.87
C SER A 15 -6.12 17.77 5.95
N LYS A 16 -5.05 17.37 5.27
CA LYS A 16 -4.33 18.15 4.24
C LYS A 16 -4.81 17.88 2.81
N LYS A 17 -5.79 17.00 2.60
CA LYS A 17 -6.45 16.89 1.29
C LYS A 17 -7.00 18.25 0.92
N ILE A 18 -6.83 18.60 -0.35
CA ILE A 18 -7.45 19.79 -0.90
C ILE A 18 -8.94 19.71 -0.58
N PRO A 19 -9.51 20.68 0.14
CA PRO A 19 -10.92 20.65 0.51
C PRO A 19 -11.80 20.49 -0.73
N CYS A 20 -12.94 19.83 -0.59
CA CYS A 20 -13.92 19.77 -1.67
C CYS A 20 -14.31 21.19 -2.07
N GLU A 21 -14.15 21.56 -3.33
CA GLU A 21 -14.43 22.91 -3.83
C GLU A 21 -15.93 23.18 -4.00
N LYS A 22 -16.74 22.12 -4.02
CA LYS A 22 -18.18 22.26 -4.19
C LYS A 22 -18.83 22.84 -2.92
N PRO A 23 -19.80 23.74 -3.06
CA PRO A 23 -20.61 24.19 -1.93
C PRO A 23 -21.21 23.02 -1.16
N LEU A 24 -21.33 23.15 0.16
CA LEU A 24 -21.84 22.09 1.05
C LEU A 24 -23.18 21.53 0.59
N ILE A 25 -24.10 22.41 0.14
CA ILE A 25 -25.40 21.96 -0.34
C ILE A 25 -25.31 21.11 -1.60
N VAL A 26 -24.40 21.43 -2.51
CA VAL A 26 -24.17 20.62 -3.73
C VAL A 26 -23.59 19.24 -3.37
N GLN A 27 -22.67 19.19 -2.40
CA GLN A 27 -22.15 17.91 -1.90
C GLN A 27 -23.27 17.06 -1.29
N LEU A 28 -24.13 17.67 -0.47
CA LEU A 28 -25.28 16.99 0.13
C LEU A 28 -26.25 16.47 -0.93
N ASP A 29 -26.56 17.28 -1.95
CA ASP A 29 -27.46 16.88 -3.03
C ASP A 29 -26.92 15.69 -3.83
N ILE A 30 -25.60 15.62 -4.06
CA ILE A 30 -24.96 14.46 -4.71
C ILE A 30 -25.13 13.22 -3.81
N MET A 31 -24.82 13.33 -2.52
CA MET A 31 -24.95 12.23 -1.57
C MET A 31 -26.38 11.71 -1.44
N VAL A 32 -27.35 12.61 -1.40
CA VAL A 32 -28.79 12.26 -1.33
C VAL A 32 -29.23 11.55 -2.60
N ARG A 33 -28.86 12.08 -3.79
CA ARG A 33 -29.20 11.42 -5.08
C ARG A 33 -28.55 10.04 -5.19
N TYR A 34 -27.26 9.92 -4.81
CA TYR A 34 -26.57 8.63 -4.80
C TYR A 34 -27.30 7.61 -3.93
N THR A 35 -27.67 8.00 -2.70
CA THR A 35 -28.38 7.14 -1.77
C THR A 35 -29.77 6.75 -2.29
N ALA A 36 -30.50 7.70 -2.91
CA ALA A 36 -31.80 7.42 -3.52
C ALA A 36 -31.69 6.41 -4.67
N VAL A 37 -30.68 6.52 -5.54
CA VAL A 37 -30.44 5.56 -6.63
C VAL A 37 -30.03 4.20 -6.07
N HIS A 38 -29.12 4.16 -5.10
CA HIS A 38 -28.72 2.89 -4.46
C HIS A 38 -29.95 2.16 -3.88
N LYS A 39 -30.84 2.91 -3.20
CA LYS A 39 -32.08 2.37 -2.64
C LYS A 39 -33.04 1.90 -3.73
N ALA A 40 -33.24 2.67 -4.79
CA ALA A 40 -34.14 2.33 -5.90
C ALA A 40 -33.64 1.07 -6.67
N CYS A 41 -32.33 0.89 -6.76
CA CYS A 41 -31.71 -0.24 -7.44
C CYS A 41 -31.41 -1.43 -6.51
N ALA A 42 -31.87 -1.43 -5.26
CA ALA A 42 -31.53 -2.47 -4.27
C ALA A 42 -31.87 -3.90 -4.72
N ALA A 43 -32.96 -4.08 -5.47
CA ALA A 43 -33.40 -5.37 -6.00
C ALA A 43 -32.78 -5.74 -7.35
N LEU A 44 -32.00 -4.86 -7.97
CA LEU A 44 -31.34 -5.11 -9.25
C LEU A 44 -30.00 -5.85 -9.04
N PRO A 45 -29.50 -6.52 -10.09
CA PRO A 45 -28.15 -7.07 -10.07
C PRO A 45 -27.11 -6.01 -9.64
N LYS A 46 -26.10 -6.45 -8.90
CA LYS A 46 -25.07 -5.56 -8.33
C LYS A 46 -24.35 -4.72 -9.39
N GLU A 47 -24.12 -5.29 -10.59
CA GLU A 47 -23.51 -4.60 -11.73
C GLU A 47 -24.32 -3.40 -12.17
N ILE A 48 -25.63 -3.59 -12.29
CA ILE A 48 -26.59 -2.54 -12.69
C ILE A 48 -26.71 -1.49 -11.61
N ARG A 49 -26.84 -1.91 -10.33
CA ARG A 49 -26.89 -0.99 -9.20
C ARG A 49 -25.61 -0.13 -9.12
N GLU A 50 -24.44 -0.74 -9.30
CA GLU A 50 -23.16 -0.04 -9.26
C GLU A 50 -23.08 1.02 -10.37
N VAL A 51 -23.36 0.67 -11.63
CA VAL A 51 -23.26 1.63 -12.73
C VAL A 51 -24.26 2.76 -12.63
N GLU A 52 -25.48 2.51 -12.16
CA GLU A 52 -26.48 3.57 -11.93
C GLU A 52 -26.02 4.54 -10.82
N CYS A 53 -25.40 4.04 -9.75
CA CYS A 53 -24.79 4.88 -8.73
C CYS A 53 -23.61 5.71 -9.28
N LEU A 54 -22.76 5.14 -10.14
CA LEU A 54 -21.62 5.82 -10.75
C LEU A 54 -22.08 6.96 -11.69
N LYS A 55 -23.20 6.81 -12.41
CA LYS A 55 -23.79 7.88 -13.24
C LYS A 55 -24.19 9.13 -12.42
N VAL A 56 -24.57 8.94 -11.16
CA VAL A 56 -24.89 10.07 -10.26
C VAL A 56 -23.65 10.83 -9.84
N LEU A 57 -22.55 10.12 -9.63
CA LEU A 57 -21.28 10.70 -9.17
C LEU A 57 -20.53 11.39 -10.28
N TYR A 58 -20.50 10.78 -11.47
CA TYR A 58 -19.73 11.29 -12.59
C TYR A 58 -20.62 11.96 -13.64
N PRO A 59 -20.18 13.04 -14.26
CA PRO A 59 -18.89 13.75 -14.04
C PRO A 59 -18.87 14.72 -12.85
N THR A 60 -19.90 14.75 -12.00
CA THR A 60 -20.12 15.80 -10.96
C THR A 60 -18.96 15.91 -9.94
N LEU A 61 -18.16 14.89 -9.77
CA LEU A 61 -16.99 14.89 -8.85
C LEU A 61 -15.77 15.62 -9.42
N PHE A 62 -15.72 15.91 -10.72
CA PHE A 62 -14.56 16.59 -11.27
C PHE A 62 -14.45 18.03 -10.82
N ARG A 63 -13.21 18.45 -10.60
CA ARG A 63 -12.79 19.83 -10.33
C ARG A 63 -12.41 20.51 -11.64
N LYS A 64 -12.37 21.84 -11.61
CA LYS A 64 -11.84 22.63 -12.72
C LYS A 64 -10.35 22.35 -12.96
N ILE A 65 -9.94 22.43 -14.22
CA ILE A 65 -8.55 22.36 -14.63
C ILE A 65 -7.81 23.57 -14.05
N THR A 66 -6.68 23.37 -13.38
CA THR A 66 -5.88 24.49 -12.84
C THR A 66 -4.89 25.01 -13.89
N ASP A 67 -4.35 26.23 -13.65
CA ASP A 67 -3.40 26.86 -14.57
C ASP A 67 -2.10 26.06 -14.78
N GLN A 68 -1.79 25.13 -13.88
CA GLN A 68 -0.58 24.31 -13.95
C GLN A 68 -0.81 22.93 -14.59
N ASP A 69 -2.06 22.54 -14.83
CA ASP A 69 -2.39 21.22 -15.33
C ASP A 69 -2.18 21.14 -16.84
N LEU A 70 -1.40 20.16 -17.29
CA LEU A 70 -1.22 19.83 -18.71
C LEU A 70 -2.07 18.63 -19.15
N ILE A 71 -2.68 17.92 -18.20
CA ILE A 71 -3.71 16.90 -18.39
C ILE A 71 -4.91 17.25 -17.51
N ALA A 72 -6.11 16.86 -17.93
CA ALA A 72 -7.32 17.11 -17.18
C ALA A 72 -7.67 15.94 -16.22
N GLY A 73 -8.32 16.24 -15.12
CA GLY A 73 -8.87 15.22 -14.22
C GLY A 73 -8.34 15.35 -12.80
N ARG A 74 -9.00 16.21 -12.02
CA ARG A 74 -8.92 16.26 -10.56
C ARG A 74 -10.30 15.95 -10.02
N THR A 75 -10.38 15.19 -8.93
CA THR A 75 -11.66 14.78 -8.34
C THR A 75 -11.79 15.22 -6.90
N ASP A 76 -13.01 15.59 -6.50
CA ASP A 76 -13.37 15.76 -5.11
C ASP A 76 -13.70 14.43 -4.44
N PHE A 77 -13.60 14.40 -3.11
CA PHE A 77 -14.00 13.27 -2.29
C PHE A 77 -15.12 13.68 -1.35
N LEU A 78 -16.27 13.03 -1.52
CA LEU A 78 -17.41 13.24 -0.63
C LEU A 78 -17.28 12.43 0.67
N PRO A 79 -17.92 12.86 1.77
CA PRO A 79 -17.96 12.10 3.02
C PRO A 79 -18.56 10.71 2.89
N ILE A 80 -19.54 10.54 1.98
CA ILE A 80 -20.12 9.24 1.67
C ILE A 80 -19.22 8.51 0.66
N GLY A 81 -18.94 7.22 0.91
CA GLY A 81 -18.18 6.39 0.01
C GLY A 81 -19.03 5.83 -1.13
N PHE A 82 -18.37 5.20 -2.10
CA PHE A 82 -18.98 4.55 -3.24
C PHE A 82 -18.01 3.55 -3.87
N GLY A 83 -18.53 2.57 -4.58
CA GLY A 83 -17.73 1.51 -5.19
C GLY A 83 -16.64 2.06 -6.10
N CYS A 84 -15.46 1.49 -6.03
CA CYS A 84 -14.28 1.75 -6.85
C CYS A 84 -13.57 3.09 -6.69
N VAL A 85 -14.24 4.15 -6.25
CA VAL A 85 -13.64 5.50 -6.25
C VAL A 85 -13.36 5.97 -4.82
N THR A 86 -12.22 5.60 -4.29
CA THR A 86 -11.77 6.05 -2.97
C THR A 86 -10.28 6.36 -2.99
N SER A 87 -9.84 7.17 -2.05
CA SER A 87 -8.42 7.46 -1.87
C SER A 87 -7.62 6.32 -1.22
N LEU A 88 -8.29 5.23 -0.83
CA LEU A 88 -7.71 4.12 -0.08
C LEU A 88 -7.80 2.78 -0.82
N GLY A 89 -8.12 2.81 -2.10
CA GLY A 89 -8.57 1.64 -2.84
C GLY A 89 -10.06 1.40 -2.64
N GLY A 90 -10.68 0.66 -3.53
CA GLY A 90 -12.11 0.37 -3.48
C GLY A 90 -12.49 -0.51 -2.31
N VAL A 91 -13.51 -0.12 -1.57
CA VAL A 91 -14.14 -0.97 -0.53
C VAL A 91 -15.59 -1.30 -0.89
N GLY A 92 -16.08 -0.80 -2.01
CA GLY A 92 -17.48 -0.88 -2.41
C GLY A 92 -18.30 0.32 -1.92
N HIS A 93 -19.59 0.15 -1.83
CA HIS A 93 -20.46 1.19 -1.28
C HIS A 93 -20.22 1.35 0.23
N TYR A 94 -19.77 2.51 0.67
CA TYR A 94 -19.48 2.74 2.08
C TYR A 94 -19.72 4.18 2.50
N CYS A 95 -19.93 4.42 3.79
CA CYS A 95 -20.08 5.73 4.39
C CYS A 95 -18.97 5.98 5.43
N VAL A 96 -18.29 7.10 5.32
CA VAL A 96 -17.34 7.54 6.35
C VAL A 96 -18.12 8.32 7.42
N PHE A 97 -18.74 7.61 8.36
CA PHE A 97 -19.67 8.15 9.35
C PHE A 97 -19.12 9.35 10.14
N LYS A 98 -17.86 9.30 10.56
CA LYS A 98 -17.22 10.41 11.27
C LYS A 98 -17.14 11.66 10.40
N LYS A 99 -16.79 11.52 9.12
CA LYS A 99 -16.75 12.64 8.18
C LYS A 99 -18.14 13.16 7.86
N LEU A 100 -19.11 12.26 7.72
CA LEU A 100 -20.51 12.66 7.52
C LEU A 100 -21.05 13.46 8.71
N ARG A 101 -20.72 13.08 9.94
CA ARG A 101 -21.09 13.85 11.14
C ARG A 101 -20.37 15.20 11.23
N ALA A 102 -19.08 15.26 10.90
CA ALA A 102 -18.34 16.53 10.84
C ALA A 102 -18.88 17.46 9.74
N PHE A 103 -19.28 16.91 8.60
CA PHE A 103 -19.95 17.63 7.52
C PHE A 103 -21.31 18.21 7.99
N GLN A 104 -22.12 17.40 8.70
CA GLN A 104 -23.41 17.79 9.25
C GLN A 104 -23.31 19.02 10.16
N GLN A 105 -22.25 19.15 10.95
CA GLN A 105 -22.06 20.27 11.88
C GLN A 105 -21.95 21.63 11.18
N GLN A 106 -21.60 21.64 9.89
CA GLN A 106 -21.42 22.84 9.08
C GLN A 106 -22.73 23.30 8.39
N LEU A 107 -23.81 22.54 8.53
CA LEU A 107 -25.10 22.77 7.86
C LEU A 107 -26.15 23.42 8.81
N ASP A 108 -27.17 24.02 8.21
CA ASP A 108 -28.35 24.48 8.97
C ASP A 108 -29.22 23.32 9.46
N GLU A 109 -30.21 23.62 10.30
CA GLU A 109 -31.05 22.61 10.94
C GLU A 109 -31.86 21.77 9.94
N THR A 110 -32.31 22.36 8.86
CA THR A 110 -33.12 21.68 7.84
C THR A 110 -32.25 20.65 7.09
N GLU A 111 -31.04 21.04 6.68
CA GLU A 111 -30.10 20.20 5.96
C GLU A 111 -29.50 19.11 6.86
N ARG A 112 -29.35 19.35 8.16
CA ARG A 112 -28.92 18.32 9.13
C ARG A 112 -29.85 17.14 9.15
N LYS A 113 -31.14 17.30 9.02
CA LYS A 113 -32.13 16.20 8.97
C LYS A 113 -31.94 15.31 7.73
N ARG A 114 -31.55 15.92 6.61
CA ARG A 114 -31.19 15.13 5.39
C ARG A 114 -29.98 14.25 5.63
N VAL A 115 -28.97 14.77 6.35
CA VAL A 115 -27.78 13.97 6.73
C VAL A 115 -28.15 12.85 7.69
N ASP A 116 -29.06 13.06 8.64
CA ASP A 116 -29.52 11.99 9.52
C ASP A 116 -30.19 10.86 8.73
N THR A 117 -30.99 11.19 7.71
CA THR A 117 -31.57 10.18 6.81
C THR A 117 -30.50 9.39 6.04
N LEU A 118 -29.41 10.04 5.60
CA LEU A 118 -28.29 9.36 4.97
C LEU A 118 -27.57 8.44 5.97
N TYR A 119 -27.30 8.95 7.16
CA TYR A 119 -26.62 8.20 8.22
C TYR A 119 -27.39 6.92 8.57
N ASP A 120 -28.69 7.03 8.84
CA ASP A 120 -29.55 5.90 9.20
C ASP A 120 -29.58 4.84 8.08
N TYR A 121 -29.70 5.26 6.83
CA TYR A 121 -29.68 4.33 5.70
C TYR A 121 -28.35 3.57 5.60
N TRP A 122 -27.23 4.28 5.67
CA TRP A 122 -25.91 3.67 5.49
C TRP A 122 -25.46 2.81 6.66
N LEU A 123 -26.02 2.97 7.87
CA LEU A 123 -25.76 2.05 8.99
C LEU A 123 -26.06 0.58 8.65
N ASP A 124 -27.05 0.33 7.78
CA ASP A 124 -27.44 -1.02 7.37
C ASP A 124 -26.92 -1.42 5.98
N HIS A 125 -26.36 -0.48 5.19
CA HIS A 125 -25.98 -0.73 3.80
C HIS A 125 -24.50 -0.46 3.53
N ASP A 126 -23.76 0.06 4.50
CA ASP A 126 -22.31 0.26 4.39
C ASP A 126 -21.59 -1.08 4.41
N LEU A 127 -20.71 -1.27 3.42
CA LEU A 127 -19.98 -2.54 3.25
C LEU A 127 -19.10 -2.88 4.44
N LYS A 128 -18.45 -1.89 5.07
CA LYS A 128 -17.65 -2.15 6.28
C LYS A 128 -18.50 -2.64 7.44
N THR A 129 -19.71 -2.11 7.59
CA THR A 129 -20.65 -2.57 8.61
C THR A 129 -21.08 -4.01 8.35
N GLN A 130 -21.35 -4.37 7.09
CA GLN A 130 -21.65 -5.76 6.72
C GLN A 130 -20.45 -6.68 7.00
N PHE A 131 -19.27 -6.26 6.61
CA PHE A 131 -18.05 -7.00 6.87
C PHE A 131 -17.84 -7.24 8.39
N ASN A 132 -18.04 -6.22 9.22
CA ASN A 132 -17.92 -6.36 10.67
C ASN A 132 -18.88 -7.42 11.23
N LYS A 133 -20.11 -7.47 10.73
CA LYS A 133 -21.11 -8.45 11.18
C LYS A 133 -20.77 -9.89 10.76
N GLU A 134 -20.16 -10.07 9.59
CA GLU A 134 -19.99 -11.39 8.98
C GLU A 134 -18.59 -12.00 9.21
N VAL A 135 -17.54 -11.19 9.28
CA VAL A 135 -16.15 -11.67 9.29
C VAL A 135 -15.50 -11.58 10.67
N LEU A 136 -15.86 -10.58 11.46
CA LEU A 136 -15.21 -10.36 12.74
C LEU A 136 -15.76 -11.26 13.83
N THR A 137 -14.85 -11.84 14.61
CA THR A 137 -15.17 -12.55 15.85
C THR A 137 -14.70 -11.73 17.04
N GLU A 138 -15.53 -11.57 18.08
CA GLU A 138 -15.28 -10.67 19.21
C GLU A 138 -13.98 -10.93 19.97
N ASP A 139 -13.52 -12.19 20.02
CA ASP A 139 -12.41 -12.61 20.88
C ASP A 139 -11.04 -12.64 20.18
N THR A 140 -10.98 -12.60 18.87
CA THR A 140 -9.73 -12.91 18.15
C THR A 140 -9.36 -11.95 17.03
N LEU A 141 -10.33 -11.26 16.45
CA LEU A 141 -10.17 -10.43 15.28
C LEU A 141 -10.85 -9.09 15.47
N GLY A 142 -10.08 -8.01 15.34
CA GLY A 142 -10.57 -6.63 15.36
C GLY A 142 -10.66 -6.01 13.98
N MET A 143 -11.27 -4.84 13.89
CA MET A 143 -11.18 -3.98 12.71
C MET A 143 -9.82 -3.29 12.66
N PHE A 144 -9.46 -2.79 11.50
CA PHE A 144 -8.17 -2.19 11.14
C PHE A 144 -7.59 -1.16 12.13
N ILE A 145 -8.35 -0.66 13.06
CA ILE A 145 -7.90 0.29 14.08
C ILE A 145 -7.86 -0.30 15.49
N ASP A 146 -8.34 -1.52 15.66
CA ASP A 146 -8.47 -2.14 16.97
C ASP A 146 -7.17 -2.86 17.35
N CYS A 147 -6.11 -2.06 17.57
CA CYS A 147 -4.77 -2.57 17.94
C CYS A 147 -4.75 -3.33 19.30
N GLU A 148 -5.87 -3.45 19.96
CA GLU A 148 -6.07 -4.33 21.12
C GLU A 148 -6.07 -5.80 20.73
N TYR A 149 -6.52 -6.13 19.51
CA TYR A 149 -6.50 -7.49 18.98
C TYR A 149 -5.14 -7.87 18.39
N PRO A 150 -4.73 -9.15 18.46
CA PRO A 150 -3.49 -9.61 17.81
C PRO A 150 -3.61 -9.74 16.29
N MET A 151 -4.83 -9.76 15.77
CA MET A 151 -5.13 -9.79 14.34
C MET A 151 -6.23 -8.78 14.02
N ILE A 152 -6.11 -8.09 12.89
CA ILE A 152 -7.08 -7.10 12.42
C ILE A 152 -7.36 -7.29 10.93
N ALA A 153 -8.56 -6.89 10.52
CA ALA A 153 -9.02 -6.94 9.13
C ALA A 153 -9.38 -5.56 8.59
N THR A 154 -9.25 -5.36 7.29
CA THR A 154 -9.41 -4.03 6.66
C THR A 154 -10.57 -3.91 5.68
N ALA A 155 -11.10 -5.02 5.17
CA ALA A 155 -12.23 -5.06 4.23
C ALA A 155 -12.12 -4.08 3.04
N ARG A 156 -11.00 -4.13 2.30
CA ARG A 156 -10.77 -3.25 1.14
C ARG A 156 -10.15 -3.99 -0.04
N LEU A 157 -10.39 -3.49 -1.24
CA LEU A 157 -9.71 -3.91 -2.46
C LEU A 157 -8.68 -2.82 -2.84
N SER A 158 -7.48 -2.90 -2.29
CA SER A 158 -6.37 -1.99 -2.57
C SER A 158 -5.32 -2.65 -3.45
N GLY A 159 -4.33 -1.90 -3.92
CA GLY A 159 -3.19 -2.46 -4.65
C GLY A 159 -3.50 -2.95 -6.05
N MET A 160 -4.69 -2.69 -6.58
CA MET A 160 -5.02 -3.02 -7.96
C MET A 160 -4.17 -2.20 -8.92
N MET A 161 -3.65 -2.88 -9.94
CA MET A 161 -2.94 -2.27 -11.07
C MET A 161 -3.57 -2.76 -12.35
N LEU A 162 -4.07 -1.83 -13.15
CA LEU A 162 -4.86 -2.13 -14.33
C LEU A 162 -3.97 -2.49 -15.54
N ASP A 163 -4.54 -3.18 -16.51
CA ASP A 163 -3.92 -3.42 -17.82
C ASP A 163 -3.98 -2.17 -18.70
N TYR A 164 -3.14 -1.17 -18.36
CA TYR A 164 -3.03 0.05 -19.16
C TYR A 164 -2.49 -0.19 -20.58
N PRO A 165 -1.56 -1.13 -20.83
CA PRO A 165 -1.21 -1.52 -22.19
C PRO A 165 -2.42 -1.88 -23.04
N LYS A 166 -3.36 -2.69 -22.52
CA LYS A 166 -4.61 -3.03 -23.20
C LYS A 166 -5.48 -1.79 -23.48
N LEU A 167 -5.61 -0.90 -22.49
CA LEU A 167 -6.37 0.34 -22.64
C LEU A 167 -5.82 1.21 -23.76
N LEU A 168 -4.52 1.42 -23.81
CA LEU A 168 -3.87 2.28 -24.81
C LEU A 168 -3.89 1.65 -26.21
N ASP A 169 -3.78 0.33 -26.29
CA ASP A 169 -3.81 -0.39 -27.57
C ASP A 169 -5.22 -0.42 -28.19
N LYS A 170 -6.25 -0.58 -27.38
CA LYS A 170 -7.65 -0.69 -27.84
C LYS A 170 -8.38 0.66 -27.87
N GLY A 171 -8.09 1.58 -26.96
CA GLY A 171 -8.89 2.75 -26.70
C GLY A 171 -10.30 2.39 -26.16
N ILE A 172 -11.11 3.39 -25.90
CA ILE A 172 -12.49 3.21 -25.40
C ILE A 172 -13.37 2.51 -26.41
N GLY A 173 -13.26 2.88 -27.69
CA GLY A 173 -14.03 2.24 -28.76
C GLY A 173 -13.71 0.76 -28.96
N GLY A 174 -12.43 0.37 -28.85
CA GLY A 174 -12.02 -1.04 -28.93
C GLY A 174 -12.55 -1.88 -27.76
N LEU A 175 -12.48 -1.35 -26.52
CA LEU A 175 -13.08 -2.01 -25.35
C LEU A 175 -14.60 -2.14 -25.49
N ARG A 176 -15.28 -1.10 -26.01
CA ARG A 176 -16.71 -1.12 -26.30
C ARG A 176 -17.06 -2.21 -27.28
N SER A 177 -16.30 -2.33 -28.37
CA SER A 177 -16.50 -3.36 -29.39
C SER A 177 -16.37 -4.77 -28.83
N ASP A 178 -15.34 -5.02 -27.99
CA ASP A 178 -15.16 -6.31 -27.31
C ASP A 178 -16.38 -6.68 -26.45
N LEU A 179 -16.87 -5.72 -25.65
CA LEU A 179 -18.05 -5.93 -24.78
C LEU A 179 -19.32 -6.17 -25.58
N GLN A 180 -19.54 -5.42 -26.68
CA GLN A 180 -20.69 -5.58 -27.55
C GLN A 180 -20.69 -6.92 -28.28
N GLU A 181 -19.52 -7.40 -28.71
CA GLU A 181 -19.37 -8.71 -29.32
C GLU A 181 -19.74 -9.82 -28.32
N LYS A 182 -19.18 -9.75 -27.12
CA LYS A 182 -19.51 -10.70 -26.05
C LYS A 182 -20.97 -10.63 -25.59
N LEU A 183 -21.56 -9.44 -25.58
CA LEU A 183 -22.98 -9.28 -25.25
C LEU A 183 -23.90 -9.94 -26.30
N LYS A 184 -23.52 -9.99 -27.60
CA LYS A 184 -24.27 -10.74 -28.63
C LYS A 184 -24.27 -12.24 -28.33
N GLU A 185 -23.16 -12.78 -27.80
CA GLU A 185 -23.06 -14.19 -27.39
C GLU A 185 -23.86 -14.48 -26.12
N GLN A 186 -23.94 -13.51 -25.20
CA GLN A 186 -24.60 -13.61 -23.89
C GLN A 186 -25.50 -12.39 -23.62
N PRO A 187 -26.70 -12.29 -24.26
CA PRO A 187 -27.54 -11.09 -24.23
C PRO A 187 -28.02 -10.68 -22.83
N ASP A 188 -28.10 -11.61 -21.90
CA ASP A 188 -28.56 -11.38 -20.52
C ASP A 188 -27.45 -11.07 -19.54
N ASN A 189 -26.18 -11.05 -19.97
CA ASN A 189 -25.03 -10.80 -19.12
C ASN A 189 -24.99 -9.35 -18.60
N ASN A 190 -25.24 -9.16 -17.31
CA ASN A 190 -25.30 -7.84 -16.69
C ASN A 190 -23.94 -7.18 -16.58
N PHE A 191 -22.85 -7.94 -16.46
CA PHE A 191 -21.49 -7.39 -16.46
C PHE A 191 -21.16 -6.68 -17.78
N TYR A 192 -21.49 -7.29 -18.93
CA TYR A 192 -21.28 -6.66 -20.24
C TYR A 192 -22.15 -5.42 -20.44
N LYS A 193 -23.45 -5.51 -20.03
CA LYS A 193 -24.37 -4.34 -20.10
C LYS A 193 -23.85 -3.16 -19.26
N ALA A 194 -23.45 -3.42 -18.03
CA ALA A 194 -22.93 -2.40 -17.13
C ALA A 194 -21.56 -1.89 -17.59
N GLY A 195 -20.69 -2.76 -18.13
CA GLY A 195 -19.40 -2.39 -18.68
C GLY A 195 -19.50 -1.41 -19.83
N ILE A 196 -20.45 -1.59 -20.76
CA ILE A 196 -20.71 -0.64 -21.84
C ILE A 196 -21.12 0.72 -21.27
N GLN A 197 -22.01 0.74 -20.27
CA GLN A 197 -22.43 1.98 -19.61
C GLN A 197 -21.31 2.67 -18.85
N CYS A 198 -20.33 1.94 -18.29
CA CYS A 198 -19.12 2.54 -17.74
C CYS A 198 -18.31 3.29 -18.79
N LEU A 199 -18.22 2.77 -20.01
CA LEU A 199 -17.55 3.47 -21.12
C LEU A 199 -18.34 4.71 -21.58
N ASP A 200 -19.68 4.71 -21.46
CA ASP A 200 -20.50 5.91 -21.66
C ASP A 200 -20.18 6.98 -20.59
N ILE A 201 -20.10 6.58 -19.33
CA ILE A 201 -19.68 7.48 -18.23
C ILE A 201 -18.28 8.06 -18.51
N PHE A 202 -17.33 7.28 -19.03
CA PHE A 202 -16.01 7.79 -19.42
C PHE A 202 -16.12 8.90 -20.47
N VAL A 203 -16.94 8.70 -21.52
CA VAL A 203 -17.16 9.68 -22.58
C VAL A 203 -17.81 10.96 -22.03
N ASP A 204 -18.79 10.83 -21.13
CA ASP A 204 -19.42 11.97 -20.47
C ASP A 204 -18.42 12.76 -19.62
N CYS A 205 -17.54 12.08 -18.88
CA CYS A 205 -16.48 12.73 -18.10
C CYS A 205 -15.46 13.46 -18.99
N ALA A 206 -15.02 12.84 -20.10
CA ALA A 206 -14.14 13.48 -21.07
C ALA A 206 -14.79 14.73 -21.67
N SER A 207 -16.09 14.65 -21.99
CA SER A 207 -16.87 15.79 -22.54
C SER A 207 -17.03 16.93 -21.53
N HIS A 208 -17.27 16.60 -20.28
CA HIS A 208 -17.35 17.58 -19.17
C HIS A 208 -16.03 18.34 -18.99
N LEU A 209 -14.91 17.62 -18.91
CA LEU A 209 -13.59 18.23 -18.77
C LEU A 209 -13.19 19.03 -20.03
N GLN A 210 -13.59 18.60 -21.21
CA GLN A 210 -13.38 19.34 -22.45
C GLN A 210 -14.17 20.67 -22.45
N GLN A 211 -15.38 20.66 -21.94
CA GLN A 211 -16.19 21.88 -21.81
C GLN A 211 -15.53 22.86 -20.82
N ASP A 212 -15.06 22.39 -19.67
CA ASP A 212 -14.32 23.23 -18.72
C ASP A 212 -13.07 23.87 -19.35
N ALA A 213 -12.28 23.08 -20.12
CA ALA A 213 -11.14 23.62 -20.83
C ALA A 213 -11.51 24.70 -21.87
N ARG A 214 -12.61 24.51 -22.60
CA ARG A 214 -13.12 25.50 -23.57
C ARG A 214 -13.57 26.80 -22.89
N GLU A 215 -14.24 26.70 -21.76
CA GLU A 215 -14.67 27.87 -20.99
C GLU A 215 -13.49 28.68 -20.47
N GLN A 216 -12.46 28.01 -19.98
CA GLN A 216 -11.25 28.67 -19.47
C GLN A 216 -10.42 29.35 -20.58
N MET A 217 -10.43 28.84 -21.82
CA MET A 217 -9.72 29.45 -22.93
C MET A 217 -10.12 30.91 -23.18
N ALA A 218 -11.38 31.27 -22.89
CA ALA A 218 -11.89 32.64 -23.15
C ALA A 218 -11.18 33.73 -22.33
N SER A 219 -10.62 33.38 -21.17
CA SER A 219 -9.90 34.31 -20.27
C SER A 219 -8.41 34.06 -20.16
N ALA A 220 -7.91 33.02 -20.78
CA ALA A 220 -6.50 32.58 -20.67
C ALA A 220 -5.57 33.41 -21.56
N ASN A 221 -4.30 33.55 -21.14
CA ASN A 221 -3.25 34.11 -22.01
C ASN A 221 -2.92 33.15 -23.16
N MET A 222 -2.23 33.67 -24.20
CA MET A 222 -1.94 32.90 -25.42
C MET A 222 -1.19 31.57 -25.18
N LYS A 223 -0.30 31.50 -24.20
CA LYS A 223 0.40 30.26 -23.86
C LYS A 223 -0.59 29.25 -23.29
N ARG A 224 -1.39 29.69 -22.31
CA ARG A 224 -2.39 28.83 -21.66
C ARG A 224 -3.50 28.41 -22.62
N GLN A 225 -3.93 29.28 -23.52
CA GLN A 225 -4.90 28.93 -24.57
C GLN A 225 -4.42 27.73 -25.40
N LYS A 226 -3.15 27.73 -25.84
CA LYS A 226 -2.57 26.60 -26.60
C LYS A 226 -2.51 25.31 -25.76
N GLU A 227 -2.22 25.41 -24.46
CA GLU A 227 -2.21 24.25 -23.57
C GLU A 227 -3.63 23.68 -23.38
N LEU A 228 -4.63 24.54 -23.15
CA LEU A 228 -6.05 24.15 -23.04
C LEU A 228 -6.60 23.58 -24.36
N GLU A 229 -6.19 24.12 -25.51
CA GLU A 229 -6.55 23.58 -26.84
C GLU A 229 -6.02 22.16 -27.01
N ARG A 230 -4.75 21.88 -26.62
CA ARG A 230 -4.17 20.53 -26.63
C ARG A 230 -4.93 19.59 -25.70
N ILE A 231 -5.33 20.05 -24.50
CA ILE A 231 -6.18 19.28 -23.57
C ILE A 231 -7.54 18.96 -24.22
N CYS A 232 -8.20 19.96 -24.83
CA CYS A 232 -9.47 19.74 -25.55
C CYS A 232 -9.35 18.70 -26.65
N GLN A 233 -8.27 18.77 -27.44
CA GLN A 233 -8.04 17.83 -28.53
C GLN A 233 -7.77 16.42 -28.01
N ALA A 234 -6.95 16.27 -26.98
CA ALA A 234 -6.69 14.97 -26.36
C ALA A 234 -7.98 14.34 -25.80
N LEU A 235 -8.78 15.12 -25.06
CA LEU A 235 -10.07 14.67 -24.52
C LEU A 235 -11.05 14.27 -25.62
N GLU A 236 -11.08 14.97 -26.75
CA GLU A 236 -11.94 14.58 -27.89
C GLU A 236 -11.51 13.25 -28.49
N ASN A 237 -10.20 13.07 -28.74
CA ASN A 237 -9.69 11.90 -29.42
C ASN A 237 -9.86 10.62 -28.59
N ILE A 238 -9.64 10.68 -27.26
CA ILE A 238 -9.70 9.51 -26.39
C ILE A 238 -11.13 9.00 -26.11
N LYS A 239 -12.18 9.73 -26.50
CA LYS A 239 -13.57 9.30 -26.31
C LYS A 239 -13.86 7.97 -27.01
N GLU A 240 -13.27 7.76 -28.18
CA GLU A 240 -13.50 6.56 -28.98
C GLU A 240 -12.19 5.95 -29.52
N LYS A 241 -11.23 6.80 -29.90
CA LYS A 241 -10.00 6.35 -30.57
C LYS A 241 -8.94 5.89 -29.56
N LYS A 242 -8.06 5.02 -30.01
CA LYS A 242 -6.80 4.78 -29.32
C LYS A 242 -5.91 6.02 -29.42
N PRO A 243 -5.06 6.29 -28.43
CA PRO A 243 -4.19 7.46 -28.42
C PRO A 243 -3.16 7.38 -29.57
N GLY A 244 -2.90 8.53 -30.19
CA GLY A 244 -1.88 8.70 -31.24
C GLY A 244 -0.68 9.52 -30.77
N THR A 245 -0.74 10.14 -29.59
CA THR A 245 0.31 10.99 -29.02
C THR A 245 0.56 10.68 -27.55
N PHE A 246 1.70 11.12 -27.03
CA PHE A 246 2.03 11.00 -25.62
C PHE A 246 1.00 11.70 -24.71
N HIS A 247 0.55 12.88 -25.10
CA HIS A 247 -0.48 13.61 -24.34
C HIS A 247 -1.81 12.82 -24.29
N GLU A 248 -2.26 12.29 -25.42
CA GLU A 248 -3.49 11.47 -25.47
C GLU A 248 -3.36 10.19 -24.64
N ALA A 249 -2.21 9.52 -24.70
CA ALA A 249 -1.95 8.32 -23.90
C ALA A 249 -1.97 8.61 -22.39
N MET A 250 -1.33 9.71 -21.96
CA MET A 250 -1.39 10.17 -20.57
C MET A 250 -2.80 10.53 -20.14
N GLN A 251 -3.56 11.25 -20.97
CA GLN A 251 -4.92 11.67 -20.67
C GLN A 251 -5.88 10.49 -20.54
N LEU A 252 -5.79 9.51 -21.45
CA LEU A 252 -6.61 8.30 -21.44
C LEU A 252 -6.33 7.46 -20.18
N PHE A 253 -5.08 7.16 -19.93
CA PHE A 253 -4.63 6.41 -18.74
C PHE A 253 -5.11 7.09 -17.45
N TRP A 254 -4.85 8.39 -17.31
CA TRP A 254 -5.16 9.14 -16.10
C TRP A 254 -6.66 9.18 -15.81
N LEU A 255 -7.47 9.54 -16.81
CA LEU A 255 -8.92 9.62 -16.62
C LEU A 255 -9.52 8.25 -16.27
N PHE A 256 -9.07 7.18 -16.93
CA PHE A 256 -9.54 5.83 -16.61
C PHE A 256 -9.14 5.39 -15.19
N ALA A 257 -7.91 5.68 -14.77
CA ALA A 257 -7.42 5.40 -13.43
C ALA A 257 -8.28 6.10 -12.35
N LEU A 258 -8.68 7.35 -12.60
CA LEU A 258 -9.56 8.09 -11.68
C LEU A 258 -10.94 7.44 -11.56
N LEU A 259 -11.55 7.05 -12.69
CA LEU A 259 -12.87 6.43 -12.70
C LEU A 259 -12.87 5.02 -12.10
N ALA A 260 -11.79 4.27 -12.31
CA ALA A 260 -11.58 2.99 -11.65
C ALA A 260 -11.28 3.09 -10.15
N GLY A 261 -10.97 4.29 -9.66
CA GLY A 261 -10.61 4.52 -8.25
C GLY A 261 -9.27 3.91 -7.85
N VAL A 262 -8.46 3.47 -8.81
CA VAL A 262 -7.14 2.93 -8.52
C VAL A 262 -6.17 4.05 -8.15
N ILE A 263 -5.22 3.70 -7.30
CA ILE A 263 -4.25 4.64 -6.72
C ILE A 263 -2.80 4.21 -6.96
N ASN A 264 -2.60 3.20 -7.80
CA ASN A 264 -1.30 2.71 -8.25
C ASN A 264 -1.33 2.57 -9.77
N TYR A 265 -0.24 2.92 -10.42
CA TYR A 265 -0.24 3.19 -11.87
C TYR A 265 0.62 2.23 -12.68
N GLY A 266 1.40 1.37 -12.01
CA GLY A 266 2.16 0.32 -12.68
C GLY A 266 3.36 0.83 -13.48
N ARG A 267 3.69 0.12 -14.55
CA ARG A 267 4.92 0.30 -15.34
C ARG A 267 4.76 1.39 -16.38
N LEU A 268 4.80 2.67 -15.91
CA LEU A 268 4.59 3.84 -16.77
C LEU A 268 5.58 3.92 -17.93
N ASP A 269 6.82 3.56 -17.68
CA ASP A 269 7.89 3.59 -18.68
C ASP A 269 7.57 2.68 -19.88
N ASP A 270 7.04 1.48 -19.62
CA ASP A 270 6.77 0.49 -20.64
C ASP A 270 5.56 0.86 -21.52
N TYR A 271 4.49 1.39 -20.92
CA TYR A 271 3.30 1.69 -21.70
C TYR A 271 3.20 3.14 -22.23
N LEU A 272 3.93 4.11 -21.63
CA LEU A 272 3.98 5.49 -22.11
C LEU A 272 5.24 5.80 -22.94
N GLY A 273 6.35 5.08 -22.72
CA GLY A 273 7.62 5.28 -23.40
C GLY A 273 7.52 5.31 -24.94
N PRO A 274 6.84 4.36 -25.58
CA PRO A 274 6.68 4.37 -27.04
C PRO A 274 6.02 5.63 -27.61
N TYR A 275 5.01 6.15 -26.92
CA TYR A 275 4.33 7.40 -27.31
C TYR A 275 5.24 8.61 -27.12
N LEU A 276 5.98 8.64 -26.01
CA LEU A 276 6.94 9.70 -25.70
C LEU A 276 8.02 9.79 -26.78
N VAL A 277 8.66 8.67 -27.11
CA VAL A 277 9.74 8.62 -28.10
C VAL A 277 9.22 9.01 -29.49
N ALA A 278 8.06 8.50 -29.89
CA ALA A 278 7.45 8.87 -31.18
C ALA A 278 7.16 10.37 -31.29
N ASP A 279 6.77 11.04 -30.19
CA ASP A 279 6.53 12.47 -30.19
C ASP A 279 7.82 13.29 -30.17
N LEU A 280 8.87 12.84 -29.47
CA LEU A 280 10.19 13.44 -29.48
C LEU A 280 10.83 13.33 -30.87
N GLU A 281 10.85 12.16 -31.50
CA GLU A 281 11.44 11.91 -32.81
C GLU A 281 10.73 12.69 -33.95
N SER A 282 9.40 12.83 -33.84
CA SER A 282 8.63 13.62 -34.80
C SER A 282 8.68 15.15 -34.58
N GLY A 283 9.32 15.59 -33.49
CA GLY A 283 9.38 17.02 -33.13
C GLY A 283 8.05 17.59 -32.61
N ARG A 284 7.07 16.74 -32.29
CA ARG A 284 5.83 17.17 -31.62
C ARG A 284 6.04 17.59 -30.17
N LEU A 285 7.03 16.98 -29.49
CA LEU A 285 7.49 17.35 -28.15
C LEU A 285 8.98 17.68 -28.17
N THR A 286 9.36 18.59 -27.29
CA THR A 286 10.75 18.78 -26.85
C THR A 286 11.00 18.06 -25.55
N ASP A 287 12.28 17.85 -25.17
CA ASP A 287 12.65 17.27 -23.87
C ASP A 287 12.11 18.11 -22.69
N GLU A 288 12.06 19.43 -22.83
CA GLU A 288 11.49 20.33 -21.82
C GLU A 288 9.97 20.12 -21.68
N GLU A 289 9.25 20.00 -22.78
CA GLU A 289 7.81 19.71 -22.75
C GLU A 289 7.54 18.32 -22.17
N ALA A 290 8.32 17.30 -22.52
CA ALA A 290 8.24 15.96 -21.95
C ALA A 290 8.42 15.98 -20.43
N TYR A 291 9.45 16.69 -19.94
CA TYR A 291 9.66 16.92 -18.50
C TYR A 291 8.45 17.59 -17.85
N ARG A 292 7.88 18.63 -18.45
CA ARG A 292 6.72 19.35 -17.94
C ARG A 292 5.46 18.45 -17.85
N TYR A 293 5.23 17.59 -18.85
CA TYR A 293 4.11 16.64 -18.82
C TYR A 293 4.25 15.63 -17.69
N ILE A 294 5.42 15.02 -17.54
CA ILE A 294 5.69 14.06 -16.45
C ILE A 294 5.59 14.77 -15.08
N HIS A 295 6.15 15.97 -14.95
CA HIS A 295 6.02 16.77 -13.72
C HIS A 295 4.56 17.10 -13.39
N SER A 296 3.74 17.48 -14.40
CA SER A 296 2.31 17.71 -14.21
C SER A 296 1.60 16.46 -13.69
N LEU A 297 1.90 15.28 -14.24
CA LEU A 297 1.35 14.02 -13.73
C LEU A 297 1.77 13.77 -12.28
N TRP A 298 3.05 13.99 -11.92
CA TRP A 298 3.53 13.87 -10.53
C TRP A 298 2.74 14.77 -9.58
N THR A 299 2.54 16.03 -9.98
CA THR A 299 1.76 17.00 -9.19
C THR A 299 0.30 16.54 -9.02
N MET A 300 -0.31 15.96 -10.05
CA MET A 300 -1.67 15.43 -9.97
C MET A 300 -1.77 14.23 -9.03
N ILE A 301 -0.78 13.35 -9.04
CA ILE A 301 -0.70 12.20 -8.11
C ILE A 301 -0.51 12.69 -6.67
N GLU A 302 0.44 13.61 -6.43
CA GLU A 302 0.68 14.21 -5.11
C GLU A 302 -0.58 14.83 -4.53
N ASN A 303 -1.36 15.52 -5.37
CA ASN A 303 -2.60 16.18 -4.94
C ASN A 303 -3.74 15.19 -4.60
N ARG A 304 -3.63 13.91 -4.97
CA ARG A 304 -4.59 12.89 -4.50
C ARG A 304 -4.40 12.54 -3.03
N ARG A 305 -3.22 12.74 -2.47
CA ARG A 305 -2.90 12.50 -1.05
C ARG A 305 -3.29 11.08 -0.61
N THR A 306 -2.80 10.08 -1.33
CA THR A 306 -3.15 8.67 -1.09
C THR A 306 -2.22 7.95 -0.11
N THR A 307 -1.18 8.61 0.35
CA THR A 307 -0.24 8.29 1.45
C THR A 307 0.68 7.10 1.21
N VAL A 308 0.16 5.90 1.10
CA VAL A 308 0.96 4.65 0.94
C VAL A 308 0.98 4.14 -0.49
N ASN A 309 0.46 4.90 -1.42
CA ASN A 309 0.17 4.50 -2.79
C ASN A 309 0.76 5.48 -3.81
N GLY A 310 0.11 5.74 -4.93
CA GLY A 310 0.68 6.55 -6.00
C GLY A 310 1.86 5.87 -6.69
N ARG A 311 1.92 4.52 -6.67
CA ARG A 311 3.08 3.76 -7.14
C ARG A 311 3.25 3.87 -8.65
N ILE A 312 4.45 4.30 -9.05
CA ILE A 312 4.95 4.31 -10.42
C ILE A 312 6.19 3.44 -10.49
N ILE A 313 6.25 2.54 -11.46
CA ILE A 313 7.35 1.62 -11.67
C ILE A 313 8.04 1.92 -12.98
N VAL A 314 9.38 1.90 -12.95
CA VAL A 314 10.25 2.01 -14.12
C VAL A 314 11.34 0.94 -14.06
N GLY A 315 11.90 0.60 -15.22
CA GLY A 315 13.03 -0.34 -15.33
C GLY A 315 12.66 -1.82 -15.17
N GLY A 316 13.67 -2.67 -15.00
CA GLY A 316 13.56 -4.09 -14.77
C GLY A 316 13.19 -4.94 -15.98
N LYS A 317 13.01 -6.25 -15.71
CA LYS A 317 12.71 -7.28 -16.74
C LYS A 317 11.29 -7.19 -17.27
N GLY A 318 11.03 -7.83 -18.41
CA GLY A 318 9.69 -8.02 -18.98
C GLY A 318 9.07 -6.78 -19.65
N ARG A 319 9.84 -5.73 -19.93
CA ARG A 319 9.40 -4.57 -20.71
C ARG A 319 9.29 -4.94 -22.18
N LYS A 320 8.20 -4.50 -22.83
CA LYS A 320 7.98 -4.75 -24.28
C LYS A 320 8.86 -3.85 -25.15
N HIS A 321 9.10 -2.63 -24.68
CA HIS A 321 9.81 -1.57 -25.42
C HIS A 321 10.93 -0.99 -24.53
N PRO A 322 12.00 -1.77 -24.20
CA PRO A 322 12.98 -1.36 -23.20
C PRO A 322 13.73 -0.09 -23.55
N LYS A 323 14.02 0.19 -24.82
CA LYS A 323 14.73 1.41 -25.26
C LYS A 323 13.88 2.66 -25.04
N GLU A 324 12.64 2.61 -25.47
CA GLU A 324 11.68 3.69 -25.33
C GLU A 324 11.32 3.91 -23.84
N ALA A 325 11.23 2.83 -23.09
CA ALA A 325 11.02 2.86 -21.65
C ALA A 325 12.19 3.52 -20.92
N ASP A 326 13.45 3.29 -21.34
CA ASP A 326 14.61 3.94 -20.75
C ASP A 326 14.61 5.46 -20.98
N VAL A 327 14.15 5.94 -22.15
CA VAL A 327 13.97 7.39 -22.38
C VAL A 327 12.99 7.98 -21.35
N PHE A 328 11.86 7.32 -21.11
CA PHE A 328 10.90 7.75 -20.08
C PHE A 328 11.54 7.73 -18.70
N LEU A 329 12.26 6.64 -18.35
CA LEU A 329 12.94 6.46 -17.07
C LEU A 329 13.90 7.61 -16.76
N HIS A 330 14.76 8.00 -17.69
CA HIS A 330 15.73 9.08 -17.51
C HIS A 330 15.05 10.43 -17.23
N ILE A 331 13.96 10.75 -17.95
CA ILE A 331 13.21 12.00 -17.69
C ILE A 331 12.48 11.91 -16.34
N ALA A 332 11.86 10.79 -16.04
CA ALA A 332 11.15 10.56 -14.78
C ALA A 332 12.10 10.64 -13.57
N MET A 333 13.34 10.12 -13.70
CA MET A 333 14.37 10.22 -12.66
C MET A 333 14.76 11.68 -12.38
N LYS A 334 14.91 12.50 -13.44
CA LYS A 334 15.15 13.95 -13.30
C LYS A 334 14.00 14.66 -12.58
N VAL A 335 12.74 14.29 -12.91
CA VAL A 335 11.57 14.83 -12.21
C VAL A 335 11.60 14.43 -10.74
N ALA A 336 11.82 13.16 -10.43
CA ALA A 336 11.87 12.65 -9.05
C ALA A 336 12.99 13.32 -8.21
N LYS A 337 14.16 13.57 -8.81
CA LYS A 337 15.26 14.29 -8.16
C LYS A 337 14.92 15.74 -7.82
N ASN A 338 14.19 16.43 -8.72
CA ASN A 338 13.90 17.85 -8.59
C ASN A 338 12.63 18.14 -7.78
N CYS A 339 11.68 17.19 -7.72
CA CYS A 339 10.41 17.33 -7.02
C CYS A 339 10.48 16.59 -5.69
N ARG A 340 10.44 17.32 -4.60
CA ARG A 340 10.37 16.74 -3.26
C ARG A 340 8.90 16.54 -2.88
N TYR A 341 8.29 15.49 -3.46
CA TYR A 341 6.91 15.11 -3.20
C TYR A 341 6.85 13.85 -2.33
N VAL A 342 5.79 13.74 -1.54
CA VAL A 342 5.46 12.51 -0.81
C VAL A 342 5.07 11.40 -1.81
N GLU A 343 4.33 11.76 -2.84
CA GLU A 343 3.89 10.90 -3.95
C GLU A 343 4.22 11.56 -5.30
N PRO A 344 4.43 10.78 -6.37
CA PRO A 344 4.28 9.32 -6.47
C PRO A 344 5.38 8.56 -5.73
N GLN A 345 5.04 7.34 -5.30
CA GLN A 345 6.05 6.40 -4.86
C GLN A 345 6.83 5.86 -6.06
N PHE A 346 7.87 6.55 -6.44
CA PHE A 346 8.68 6.24 -7.60
C PHE A 346 9.60 5.05 -7.31
N THR A 347 9.51 4.00 -8.15
CA THR A 347 10.13 2.70 -7.94
C THR A 347 11.00 2.33 -9.14
N LEU A 348 12.27 2.04 -8.89
CA LEU A 348 13.17 1.45 -9.86
C LEU A 348 13.24 -0.07 -9.65
N ARG A 349 12.75 -0.83 -10.61
CA ARG A 349 13.09 -2.23 -10.78
C ARG A 349 14.40 -2.32 -11.57
N PHE A 350 15.28 -3.21 -11.18
CA PHE A 350 16.57 -3.40 -11.83
C PHE A 350 16.98 -4.89 -11.78
N ASP A 351 17.93 -5.24 -12.60
CA ASP A 351 18.60 -6.54 -12.65
C ASP A 351 20.11 -6.37 -12.85
N LYS A 352 20.82 -7.46 -13.00
CA LYS A 352 22.28 -7.44 -13.23
C LYS A 352 22.71 -6.76 -14.55
N GLU A 353 21.79 -6.63 -15.53
CA GLU A 353 22.05 -6.00 -16.82
C GLU A 353 21.75 -4.48 -16.81
N THR A 354 21.19 -3.97 -15.74
CA THR A 354 20.84 -2.53 -15.61
C THR A 354 22.11 -1.67 -15.69
N SER A 355 22.08 -0.67 -16.55
CA SER A 355 23.23 0.19 -16.88
C SER A 355 23.78 0.93 -15.66
N GLU A 356 25.08 1.25 -15.68
CA GLU A 356 25.72 2.06 -14.65
C GLU A 356 25.12 3.47 -14.58
N GLU A 357 24.69 4.01 -15.72
CA GLU A 357 24.05 5.32 -15.81
C GLU A 357 22.76 5.40 -14.98
N ILE A 358 21.87 4.42 -15.13
CA ILE A 358 20.62 4.34 -14.34
C ILE A 358 20.94 4.24 -12.84
N TRP A 359 21.96 3.43 -12.46
CA TRP A 359 22.41 3.33 -11.08
C TRP A 359 22.91 4.68 -10.54
N ASP A 360 23.71 5.41 -11.32
CA ASP A 360 24.25 6.70 -10.91
C ASP A 360 23.15 7.76 -10.78
N GLU A 361 22.20 7.80 -11.70
CA GLU A 361 21.04 8.70 -11.61
C GLU A 361 20.17 8.40 -10.37
N ALA A 362 19.93 7.12 -10.06
CA ALA A 362 19.18 6.73 -8.87
C ALA A 362 19.90 7.17 -7.58
N LEU A 363 21.22 6.94 -7.50
CA LEU A 363 22.00 7.37 -6.36
C LEU A 363 22.12 8.91 -6.27
N ASP A 364 22.13 9.61 -7.40
CA ASP A 364 22.11 11.07 -7.45
C ASP A 364 20.81 11.64 -6.91
N ALA A 365 19.67 11.04 -7.25
CA ALA A 365 18.39 11.44 -6.70
C ALA A 365 18.35 11.24 -5.17
N LEU A 366 18.76 10.07 -4.69
CA LEU A 366 18.82 9.76 -3.26
C LEU A 366 19.79 10.68 -2.52
N GLY A 367 21.00 10.90 -3.05
CA GLY A 367 22.01 11.78 -2.46
C GLY A 367 21.61 13.26 -2.43
N ALA A 368 20.72 13.69 -3.31
CA ALA A 368 20.09 15.00 -3.28
C ALA A 368 19.01 15.15 -2.18
N GLY A 369 18.72 14.09 -1.43
CA GLY A 369 17.72 14.06 -0.36
C GLY A 369 16.32 13.69 -0.83
N ALA A 370 16.16 13.17 -2.06
CA ALA A 370 14.91 12.56 -2.48
C ALA A 370 14.70 11.24 -1.72
N THR A 371 13.44 10.93 -1.37
CA THR A 371 13.09 9.64 -0.74
C THR A 371 12.85 8.53 -1.76
N TYR A 372 13.08 8.82 -3.03
CA TYR A 372 12.89 7.94 -4.19
C TYR A 372 14.09 8.02 -5.14
N PRO A 373 14.36 6.97 -5.96
CA PRO A 373 13.55 5.76 -6.13
C PRO A 373 13.72 4.75 -5.00
N THR A 374 12.67 3.91 -4.79
CA THR A 374 12.84 2.65 -4.06
C THR A 374 13.40 1.59 -5.00
N LEU A 375 14.29 0.72 -4.50
CA LEU A 375 15.06 -0.22 -5.30
C LEU A 375 14.52 -1.64 -5.18
N TYR A 376 14.21 -2.30 -6.31
CA TYR A 376 13.69 -3.66 -6.37
C TYR A 376 14.54 -4.53 -7.30
N ASN A 377 15.08 -5.61 -6.77
CA ASN A 377 15.97 -6.52 -7.46
C ASN A 377 15.21 -7.64 -8.19
N ASP A 378 15.10 -7.55 -9.49
CA ASP A 378 14.38 -8.53 -10.31
C ASP A 378 15.04 -9.90 -10.35
N ASP A 379 16.38 -9.99 -10.17
CA ASP A 379 17.07 -11.28 -10.13
C ASP A 379 16.66 -12.13 -8.91
N VAL A 380 16.12 -11.48 -7.86
CA VAL A 380 15.56 -12.14 -6.67
C VAL A 380 14.03 -12.20 -6.74
N ASN A 381 13.38 -11.10 -7.12
CA ASN A 381 11.93 -10.98 -7.05
C ASN A 381 11.20 -11.77 -8.15
N VAL A 382 11.72 -11.83 -9.38
CA VAL A 382 11.07 -12.61 -10.45
C VAL A 382 11.00 -14.11 -10.08
N PRO A 383 12.10 -14.79 -9.67
CA PRO A 383 12.01 -16.15 -9.15
C PRO A 383 11.08 -16.31 -7.93
N ALA A 384 11.05 -15.32 -7.03
CA ALA A 384 10.15 -15.33 -5.88
C ALA A 384 8.68 -15.28 -6.29
N VAL A 385 8.33 -14.41 -7.24
CA VAL A 385 6.96 -14.31 -7.80
C VAL A 385 6.56 -15.59 -8.52
N MET A 386 7.47 -16.18 -9.32
CA MET A 386 7.22 -17.48 -9.97
C MET A 386 6.81 -18.54 -8.96
N TYR A 387 7.56 -18.67 -7.89
CA TYR A 387 7.28 -19.66 -6.84
C TYR A 387 6.06 -19.29 -5.99
N GLY A 388 6.04 -18.06 -5.49
CA GLY A 388 5.00 -17.59 -4.55
C GLY A 388 3.61 -17.57 -5.19
N MET A 389 3.51 -17.01 -6.39
CA MET A 389 2.24 -16.86 -7.13
C MET A 389 1.94 -18.04 -8.08
N ARG A 390 2.87 -19.00 -8.23
CA ARG A 390 2.71 -20.19 -9.08
C ARG A 390 2.44 -19.83 -10.55
N VAL A 391 3.29 -18.98 -11.11
CA VAL A 391 3.20 -18.50 -12.50
C VAL A 391 4.52 -18.76 -13.24
N ASP A 392 4.48 -18.71 -14.57
CA ASP A 392 5.70 -18.80 -15.38
C ASP A 392 6.53 -17.50 -15.30
N GLU A 393 7.77 -17.56 -15.78
CA GLU A 393 8.73 -16.46 -15.73
C GLU A 393 8.21 -15.21 -16.46
N LYS A 394 7.66 -15.39 -17.68
CA LYS A 394 7.11 -14.28 -18.47
C LYS A 394 5.98 -13.54 -17.74
N THR A 395 5.13 -14.26 -17.06
CA THR A 395 4.07 -13.71 -16.21
C THR A 395 4.66 -13.06 -14.97
N ALA A 396 5.64 -13.71 -14.32
CA ALA A 396 6.30 -13.17 -13.13
C ALA A 396 7.04 -11.86 -13.40
N GLU A 397 7.65 -11.70 -14.58
CA GLU A 397 8.29 -10.45 -15.00
C GLU A 397 7.32 -9.26 -15.06
N GLN A 398 6.01 -9.51 -15.13
CA GLN A 398 4.98 -8.48 -15.07
C GLN A 398 4.57 -8.11 -13.63
N TYR A 399 5.28 -8.60 -12.61
CA TYR A 399 5.01 -8.19 -11.25
C TYR A 399 5.22 -6.68 -11.07
N VAL A 400 4.41 -6.10 -10.23
CA VAL A 400 4.52 -4.70 -9.81
C VAL A 400 4.33 -4.62 -8.30
N PRO A 401 5.24 -3.92 -7.60
CA PRO A 401 5.04 -3.64 -6.19
C PRO A 401 4.05 -2.49 -5.98
N PHE A 402 3.30 -2.55 -4.88
CA PHE A 402 2.43 -1.46 -4.43
C PHE A 402 2.50 -1.32 -2.90
N GLY A 403 1.80 -0.33 -2.33
CA GLY A 403 1.70 -0.15 -0.89
C GLY A 403 3.04 -0.22 -0.17
N CYS A 404 3.11 -1.10 0.81
CA CYS A 404 4.32 -1.36 1.59
C CYS A 404 5.19 -2.49 1.02
N THR A 405 5.29 -2.62 -0.30
CA THR A 405 6.05 -3.60 -1.09
C THR A 405 5.28 -4.82 -1.61
N GLU A 406 4.00 -4.91 -1.36
CA GLU A 406 3.16 -6.03 -1.83
C GLU A 406 3.28 -6.22 -3.34
N PHE A 407 3.30 -7.48 -3.79
CA PHE A 407 3.38 -7.83 -5.20
C PHE A 407 2.02 -8.18 -5.80
N VAL A 408 1.76 -7.66 -7.00
CA VAL A 408 0.69 -8.09 -7.90
C VAL A 408 1.24 -8.27 -9.32
N ILE A 409 0.51 -9.00 -10.15
CA ILE A 409 0.78 -9.08 -11.59
C ILE A 409 -0.14 -8.07 -12.26
N GLN A 410 0.44 -7.10 -12.93
CA GLN A 410 -0.30 -5.97 -13.53
C GLN A 410 -1.40 -6.45 -14.46
N GLY A 411 -2.63 -5.99 -14.22
CA GLY A 411 -3.81 -6.34 -14.99
C GLY A 411 -4.29 -7.78 -14.89
N GLN A 412 -3.69 -8.62 -14.02
CA GLN A 412 -3.99 -10.06 -13.99
C GLN A 412 -4.33 -10.62 -12.62
N SER A 413 -3.98 -9.93 -11.54
CA SER A 413 -4.17 -10.45 -10.20
C SER A 413 -4.78 -9.45 -9.23
N THR A 414 -5.41 -9.97 -8.17
CA THR A 414 -5.65 -9.25 -6.92
C THR A 414 -4.51 -9.54 -5.95
N GLY A 415 -4.20 -8.62 -5.04
CA GLY A 415 -3.12 -8.81 -4.08
C GLY A 415 -3.39 -8.12 -2.74
N THR A 416 -4.63 -7.84 -2.46
CA THR A 416 -5.05 -6.97 -1.36
C THR A 416 -4.66 -7.52 0.01
N PRO A 417 -3.98 -6.72 0.87
CA PRO A 417 -3.79 -7.06 2.26
C PRO A 417 -5.05 -6.69 3.06
N ASN A 418 -5.88 -7.66 3.34
CA ASN A 418 -7.05 -7.45 4.21
C ASN A 418 -6.78 -7.85 5.66
N ILE A 419 -5.72 -8.62 5.92
CA ILE A 419 -5.41 -9.13 7.24
C ILE A 419 -4.01 -8.71 7.66
N CYS A 420 -3.89 -8.29 8.91
CA CYS A 420 -2.62 -7.99 9.56
C CYS A 420 -2.51 -8.81 10.85
N ILE A 421 -1.33 -9.34 11.17
CA ILE A 421 -1.04 -10.13 12.37
C ILE A 421 0.15 -9.53 13.12
N ASN A 422 0.01 -9.36 14.44
CA ASN A 422 1.07 -8.97 15.36
C ASN A 422 1.67 -10.20 16.05
N LEU A 423 2.80 -10.68 15.55
CA LEU A 423 3.47 -11.88 16.05
C LEU A 423 3.98 -11.67 17.47
N LEU A 424 4.48 -10.48 17.81
CA LEU A 424 4.99 -10.18 19.13
C LEU A 424 3.89 -10.17 20.20
N LYS A 425 2.73 -9.57 19.86
CA LYS A 425 1.57 -9.58 20.77
C LYS A 425 1.12 -11.00 21.06
N LEU A 426 1.12 -11.87 20.05
CA LEU A 426 0.82 -13.30 20.24
C LEU A 426 1.83 -14.00 21.16
N LEU A 427 3.11 -13.66 21.06
CA LEU A 427 4.13 -14.21 21.97
C LEU A 427 3.90 -13.74 23.41
N THR A 428 3.59 -12.46 23.64
CA THR A 428 3.31 -11.94 25.00
C THR A 428 2.04 -12.53 25.60
N ILE A 429 1.00 -12.78 24.77
CA ILE A 429 -0.22 -13.49 25.18
C ILE A 429 0.10 -14.96 25.53
N TYR A 430 0.90 -15.63 24.69
CA TYR A 430 1.31 -17.01 24.94
C TYR A 430 2.08 -17.18 26.25
N MET A 431 3.04 -16.30 26.52
CA MET A 431 3.81 -16.31 27.78
C MET A 431 2.96 -15.99 29.01
N ASN A 432 1.85 -15.29 28.86
CA ASN A 432 0.95 -14.95 29.95
C ASN A 432 -0.31 -15.84 29.98
N ASP A 433 -0.13 -17.16 29.82
CA ASP A 433 -1.18 -18.17 29.91
C ASP A 433 -2.39 -17.89 28.98
N GLY A 434 -2.19 -17.27 27.83
CA GLY A 434 -3.20 -16.92 26.83
C GLY A 434 -4.00 -15.64 27.11
N ILE A 435 -3.58 -14.88 28.13
CA ILE A 435 -4.21 -13.62 28.53
C ILE A 435 -3.34 -12.46 28.04
N ASP A 436 -3.96 -11.50 27.33
CA ASP A 436 -3.26 -10.29 26.91
C ASP A 436 -2.91 -9.43 28.15
N PRO A 437 -1.62 -9.15 28.43
CA PRO A 437 -1.24 -8.35 29.59
C PRO A 437 -1.74 -6.90 29.55
N ILE A 438 -2.16 -6.40 28.37
CA ILE A 438 -2.60 -5.00 28.21
C ILE A 438 -4.05 -4.80 28.65
N ASP A 439 -4.95 -5.71 28.30
CA ASP A 439 -6.39 -5.56 28.57
C ASP A 439 -6.98 -6.66 29.47
N GLY A 440 -6.18 -7.64 29.85
CA GLY A 440 -6.58 -8.74 30.75
C GLY A 440 -7.52 -9.77 30.10
N LYS A 441 -7.74 -9.71 28.79
CA LYS A 441 -8.63 -10.63 28.07
C LYS A 441 -7.88 -11.85 27.57
N ARG A 442 -8.57 -13.01 27.59
CA ARG A 442 -8.04 -14.22 26.96
C ARG A 442 -8.12 -14.10 25.45
N LYS A 443 -7.00 -14.33 24.76
CA LYS A 443 -6.88 -14.27 23.31
C LYS A 443 -6.13 -15.46 22.72
N SER A 444 -6.10 -16.58 23.43
CA SER A 444 -5.49 -17.83 22.93
C SER A 444 -6.45 -18.66 22.06
N GLY A 445 -7.69 -18.21 21.89
CA GLY A 445 -8.71 -19.03 21.22
C GLY A 445 -8.89 -20.40 21.89
N PRO A 446 -9.16 -21.45 21.13
CA PRO A 446 -9.33 -22.81 21.66
C PRO A 446 -8.00 -23.56 21.87
N VAL A 447 -6.85 -22.90 21.66
CA VAL A 447 -5.54 -23.57 21.72
C VAL A 447 -5.20 -23.93 23.17
N PRO A 448 -4.92 -25.22 23.48
CA PRO A 448 -4.51 -25.63 24.82
C PRO A 448 -3.07 -25.14 25.09
N LEU A 449 -2.87 -24.45 26.19
CA LEU A 449 -1.58 -23.95 26.61
C LEU A 449 -1.07 -24.70 27.83
N LYS A 450 0.21 -25.06 27.86
CA LYS A 450 0.92 -25.54 29.05
C LYS A 450 1.24 -24.36 29.95
N LYS A 451 1.38 -24.61 31.28
CA LYS A 451 1.97 -23.62 32.19
C LYS A 451 3.45 -23.43 31.89
N LEU A 452 3.98 -22.23 32.12
CA LEU A 452 5.40 -21.91 31.84
C LEU A 452 6.39 -22.85 32.51
N GLU A 453 6.05 -23.37 33.68
CA GLU A 453 6.87 -24.30 34.47
C GLU A 453 6.92 -25.73 33.88
N GLU A 454 6.01 -26.07 32.98
CA GLU A 454 5.90 -27.42 32.41
C GLU A 454 6.82 -27.63 31.21
N TYR A 455 7.35 -26.54 30.60
CA TYR A 455 8.25 -26.64 29.45
C TYR A 455 9.67 -27.06 29.91
N GLN A 456 10.16 -28.15 29.33
CA GLN A 456 11.48 -28.70 29.66
C GLN A 456 12.55 -28.29 28.63
N THR A 457 12.14 -28.05 27.37
CA THR A 457 13.03 -27.70 26.28
C THR A 457 12.52 -26.47 25.54
N PHE A 458 13.43 -25.77 24.85
CA PHE A 458 13.03 -24.65 23.97
C PHE A 458 12.12 -25.12 22.84
N GLU A 459 12.38 -26.29 22.29
CA GLU A 459 11.60 -26.87 21.21
C GLU A 459 10.12 -27.07 21.64
N GLU A 460 9.88 -27.63 22.83
CA GLU A 460 8.52 -27.74 23.37
C GLU A 460 7.82 -26.37 23.53
N PHE A 461 8.54 -25.38 24.03
CA PHE A 461 8.02 -24.02 24.19
C PHE A 461 7.69 -23.42 22.82
N TYR A 462 8.62 -23.52 21.87
CA TYR A 462 8.45 -22.95 20.53
C TYR A 462 7.33 -23.64 19.75
N ASP A 463 7.18 -24.96 19.87
CA ASP A 463 6.09 -25.69 19.24
C ASP A 463 4.72 -25.30 19.83
N GLY A 464 4.63 -25.02 21.12
CA GLY A 464 3.43 -24.47 21.73
C GLY A 464 3.08 -23.06 21.20
N TYR A 465 4.08 -22.20 21.03
CA TYR A 465 3.88 -20.88 20.41
C TYR A 465 3.46 -21.01 18.94
N LYS A 466 4.10 -21.92 18.18
CA LYS A 466 3.69 -22.21 16.80
C LYS A 466 2.24 -22.71 16.71
N ALA A 467 1.75 -23.49 17.66
CA ALA A 467 0.37 -23.94 17.70
C ALA A 467 -0.62 -22.75 17.84
N LEU A 468 -0.27 -21.75 18.66
CA LEU A 468 -1.06 -20.53 18.74
C LEU A 468 -0.98 -19.71 17.45
N LEU A 469 0.20 -19.56 16.86
CA LEU A 469 0.35 -18.93 15.53
C LEU A 469 -0.49 -19.63 14.49
N ASP A 470 -0.45 -20.97 14.43
CA ASP A 470 -1.15 -21.78 13.47
C ASP A 470 -2.67 -21.55 13.48
N TYR A 471 -3.25 -21.40 14.67
CA TYR A 471 -4.65 -21.02 14.83
C TYR A 471 -4.93 -19.64 14.17
N TYR A 472 -4.10 -18.64 14.43
CA TYR A 472 -4.28 -17.31 13.86
C TYR A 472 -4.00 -17.25 12.35
N LEU A 473 -3.07 -18.07 11.84
CA LEU A 473 -2.83 -18.20 10.41
C LEU A 473 -4.04 -18.80 9.69
N ASP A 474 -4.67 -19.82 10.26
CA ASP A 474 -5.90 -20.42 9.72
C ASP A 474 -7.05 -19.41 9.69
N LEU A 475 -7.24 -18.70 10.81
CA LEU A 475 -8.26 -17.65 10.91
C LEU A 475 -8.02 -16.51 9.90
N SER A 476 -6.76 -16.10 9.68
CA SER A 476 -6.39 -15.04 8.74
C SER A 476 -6.75 -15.38 7.30
N VAL A 477 -6.48 -16.61 6.90
CA VAL A 477 -6.77 -17.08 5.54
C VAL A 477 -8.28 -17.13 5.29
N LYS A 478 -9.04 -17.64 6.25
CA LYS A 478 -10.50 -17.68 6.18
C LYS A 478 -11.10 -16.27 6.12
N ALA A 479 -10.63 -15.36 6.98
CA ALA A 479 -11.10 -13.97 7.00
C ALA A 479 -10.76 -13.23 5.69
N GLN A 480 -9.58 -13.46 5.11
CA GLN A 480 -9.21 -12.89 3.81
C GLN A 480 -10.16 -13.36 2.70
N TYR A 481 -10.40 -14.66 2.60
CA TYR A 481 -11.27 -15.21 1.55
C TYR A 481 -12.72 -14.73 1.74
N HIS A 482 -13.23 -14.80 2.96
CA HIS A 482 -14.58 -14.35 3.28
C HIS A 482 -14.78 -12.84 3.04
N SER A 483 -13.73 -12.04 3.21
CA SER A 483 -13.79 -10.60 2.86
C SER A 483 -14.06 -10.39 1.36
N TYR A 484 -13.52 -11.23 0.50
CA TYR A 484 -13.80 -11.18 -0.94
C TYR A 484 -15.24 -11.61 -1.25
N GLU A 485 -15.76 -12.61 -0.55
CA GLU A 485 -17.14 -13.05 -0.72
C GLU A 485 -18.14 -11.95 -0.34
N VAL A 486 -17.93 -11.30 0.81
CA VAL A 486 -18.76 -10.17 1.27
C VAL A 486 -18.70 -9.01 0.27
N MET A 487 -17.49 -8.62 -0.19
CA MET A 487 -17.38 -7.58 -1.21
C MET A 487 -18.10 -7.96 -2.51
N ASN A 488 -17.95 -9.22 -2.96
CA ASN A 488 -18.58 -9.69 -4.19
C ASN A 488 -20.12 -9.70 -4.14
N GLN A 489 -20.72 -9.86 -2.97
CA GLN A 489 -22.19 -9.79 -2.84
C GLN A 489 -22.74 -8.38 -3.14
N HIS A 490 -21.95 -7.35 -2.94
CA HIS A 490 -22.40 -5.96 -2.96
C HIS A 490 -21.94 -5.14 -4.14
N VAL A 491 -20.73 -5.42 -4.68
CA VAL A 491 -20.11 -4.62 -5.75
C VAL A 491 -19.38 -5.47 -6.77
N SER A 492 -19.22 -4.95 -7.96
CA SER A 492 -18.54 -5.60 -9.10
C SER A 492 -17.21 -4.94 -9.47
N PHE A 493 -16.90 -3.77 -8.91
CA PHE A 493 -15.70 -2.99 -9.27
C PHE A 493 -15.57 -2.84 -10.79
N LEU A 494 -16.63 -2.33 -11.45
CA LEU A 494 -16.80 -2.40 -12.88
C LEU A 494 -15.63 -1.85 -13.69
N PHE A 495 -15.21 -0.59 -13.45
CA PHE A 495 -14.07 -0.01 -14.18
C PHE A 495 -12.78 -0.82 -13.98
N THR A 496 -12.53 -1.28 -12.75
CA THR A 496 -11.38 -2.13 -12.45
C THR A 496 -11.47 -3.47 -13.18
N SER A 497 -12.66 -4.08 -13.21
CA SER A 497 -12.92 -5.35 -13.87
C SER A 497 -12.71 -5.27 -15.40
N LEU A 498 -13.01 -4.14 -16.05
CA LEU A 498 -12.80 -3.96 -17.49
C LEU A 498 -11.33 -4.06 -17.91
N LEU A 499 -10.41 -3.68 -17.05
CA LEU A 499 -8.96 -3.73 -17.28
C LEU A 499 -8.23 -4.76 -16.39
N THR A 500 -8.95 -5.80 -15.98
CA THR A 500 -8.36 -6.95 -15.29
C THR A 500 -8.68 -8.23 -16.07
N ASP A 501 -7.65 -8.98 -16.46
CA ASP A 501 -7.80 -10.28 -17.12
C ASP A 501 -8.28 -11.34 -16.11
N ASP A 502 -9.22 -12.19 -16.41
CA ASP A 502 -9.93 -12.50 -17.67
C ASP A 502 -11.39 -12.01 -17.62
N CYS A 503 -11.69 -10.90 -16.90
CA CYS A 503 -13.08 -10.51 -16.59
C CYS A 503 -13.97 -10.40 -17.85
N ILE A 504 -13.51 -9.70 -18.89
CA ILE A 504 -14.28 -9.59 -20.16
C ILE A 504 -14.40 -10.96 -20.82
N ALA A 505 -13.34 -11.75 -20.87
CA ALA A 505 -13.36 -13.06 -21.53
C ALA A 505 -14.33 -14.04 -20.84
N ARG A 506 -14.44 -13.97 -19.51
CA ARG A 506 -15.31 -14.84 -18.70
C ARG A 506 -16.73 -14.27 -18.52
N GLY A 507 -16.96 -13.01 -18.84
CA GLY A 507 -18.24 -12.33 -18.62
C GLY A 507 -18.56 -12.15 -17.13
N LYS A 508 -17.55 -11.97 -16.29
CA LYS A 508 -17.68 -11.93 -14.85
C LYS A 508 -16.86 -10.78 -14.26
N ALA A 509 -17.41 -10.15 -13.23
CA ALA A 509 -16.70 -9.15 -12.46
C ALA A 509 -15.49 -9.74 -11.71
N LEU A 510 -14.56 -8.89 -11.28
CA LEU A 510 -13.30 -9.22 -10.65
C LEU A 510 -13.40 -10.33 -9.59
N LEU A 511 -14.20 -10.11 -8.55
CA LEU A 511 -14.37 -11.05 -7.43
C LEU A 511 -15.42 -12.13 -7.69
N ASP A 512 -16.15 -12.04 -8.78
CA ASP A 512 -17.12 -13.05 -9.20
C ASP A 512 -16.49 -14.20 -10.02
N GLY A 513 -15.19 -14.38 -9.89
CA GLY A 513 -14.41 -15.35 -10.66
C GLY A 513 -13.93 -14.81 -12.00
N GLY A 514 -13.98 -13.49 -12.23
CA GLY A 514 -13.47 -12.83 -13.43
C GLY A 514 -11.96 -12.74 -13.46
N VAL A 515 -11.32 -12.43 -12.33
CA VAL A 515 -9.85 -12.25 -12.27
C VAL A 515 -9.11 -13.55 -12.60
N ARG A 516 -8.01 -13.43 -13.35
CA ARG A 516 -7.17 -14.57 -13.73
C ARG A 516 -6.53 -15.22 -12.51
N TYR A 517 -5.92 -14.44 -11.63
CA TYR A 517 -5.25 -14.90 -10.43
C TYR A 517 -5.83 -14.26 -9.18
N LEU A 518 -6.78 -14.93 -8.53
CA LEU A 518 -7.29 -14.49 -7.24
C LEU A 518 -6.22 -14.72 -6.19
N GLY A 519 -5.71 -13.66 -5.63
CA GLY A 519 -4.66 -13.68 -4.61
C GLY A 519 -4.94 -12.73 -3.47
N GLY A 520 -4.05 -12.73 -2.50
CA GLY A 520 -4.08 -11.84 -1.36
C GLY A 520 -2.76 -11.86 -0.61
N THR A 521 -2.61 -10.91 0.29
CA THR A 521 -1.46 -10.82 1.18
C THR A 521 -1.91 -10.67 2.63
N ASN A 522 -1.08 -11.15 3.55
CA ASN A 522 -1.25 -11.03 4.98
C ASN A 522 -0.05 -10.24 5.53
N GLU A 523 -0.29 -9.06 6.06
CA GLU A 523 0.76 -8.24 6.65
C GLU A 523 1.17 -8.78 8.02
N THR A 524 2.47 -8.87 8.28
CA THR A 524 3.02 -9.31 9.57
C THR A 524 3.83 -8.23 10.25
N TYR A 525 3.69 -8.12 11.57
CA TYR A 525 4.29 -7.10 12.41
C TYR A 525 4.98 -7.72 13.62
N GLY A 526 6.04 -7.05 14.09
CA GLY A 526 6.81 -7.51 15.26
C GLY A 526 7.65 -8.75 14.97
N ASN A 527 7.94 -9.05 13.72
CA ASN A 527 8.65 -10.27 13.29
C ASN A 527 10.00 -10.38 13.97
N ILE A 528 10.80 -9.32 13.92
CA ILE A 528 12.16 -9.32 14.46
C ILE A 528 12.16 -9.25 16.00
N ASN A 529 11.29 -8.42 16.60
CA ASN A 529 11.13 -8.46 18.06
C ASN A 529 10.75 -9.87 18.55
N THR A 530 9.90 -10.58 17.80
CA THR A 530 9.50 -11.95 18.14
C THR A 530 10.66 -12.93 18.03
N SER A 531 11.41 -12.91 16.92
CA SER A 531 12.55 -13.81 16.73
C SER A 531 13.68 -13.52 17.73
N ASP A 532 14.00 -12.24 17.97
CA ASP A 532 14.96 -11.85 19.01
C ASP A 532 14.50 -12.28 20.41
N SER A 533 13.20 -12.20 20.69
CA SER A 533 12.60 -12.69 21.95
C SER A 533 12.72 -14.20 22.10
N LEU A 534 12.45 -14.94 21.04
CA LEU A 534 12.61 -16.40 21.03
C LEU A 534 14.08 -16.81 21.22
N TRP A 535 15.01 -16.08 20.60
CA TRP A 535 16.43 -16.33 20.82
C TRP A 535 16.84 -16.05 22.28
N VAL A 536 16.39 -14.95 22.88
CA VAL A 536 16.63 -14.64 24.31
C VAL A 536 16.09 -15.74 25.22
N ILE A 537 14.88 -16.23 24.96
CA ILE A 537 14.30 -17.36 25.72
C ILE A 537 15.17 -18.60 25.57
N ARG A 538 15.55 -18.96 24.34
CA ARG A 538 16.41 -20.12 24.09
C ARG A 538 17.74 -20.01 24.83
N ASP A 539 18.37 -18.85 24.75
CA ASP A 539 19.72 -18.65 25.31
C ASP A 539 19.69 -18.53 26.84
N LEU A 540 18.94 -17.56 27.41
CA LEU A 540 18.98 -17.28 28.85
C LEU A 540 18.23 -18.32 29.68
N VAL A 541 17.16 -18.91 29.16
CA VAL A 541 16.33 -19.85 29.92
C VAL A 541 16.80 -21.30 29.74
N PHE A 542 16.91 -21.75 28.46
CA PHE A 542 17.14 -23.16 28.21
C PHE A 542 18.63 -23.53 28.10
N ASN A 543 19.44 -22.70 27.41
CA ASN A 543 20.90 -22.99 27.29
C ASN A 543 21.67 -22.65 28.55
N GLN A 544 21.63 -21.38 28.96
CA GLN A 544 22.38 -20.89 30.12
C GLN A 544 21.72 -21.25 31.48
N LYS A 545 20.41 -21.50 31.49
CA LYS A 545 19.60 -21.75 32.70
C LYS A 545 19.76 -20.64 33.75
N LYS A 546 19.96 -19.41 33.27
CA LYS A 546 20.17 -18.24 34.15
C LYS A 546 18.86 -17.75 34.74
N TYR A 547 17.76 -17.89 34.03
CA TYR A 547 16.42 -17.50 34.43
C TYR A 547 15.42 -18.60 34.09
N THR A 548 14.25 -18.59 34.75
CA THR A 548 13.10 -19.43 34.34
C THR A 548 12.17 -18.65 33.44
N LEU A 549 11.31 -19.33 32.67
CA LEU A 549 10.24 -18.69 31.89
C LEU A 549 9.34 -17.82 32.78
N ARG A 550 9.02 -18.28 33.99
CA ARG A 550 8.19 -17.53 34.91
C ARG A 550 8.87 -16.24 35.38
N GLN A 551 10.13 -16.30 35.76
CA GLN A 551 10.89 -15.09 36.13
C GLN A 551 10.94 -14.07 34.97
N LEU A 552 11.12 -14.53 33.75
CA LEU A 552 11.12 -13.67 32.58
C LEU A 552 9.73 -13.04 32.34
N ASN A 553 8.65 -13.82 32.45
CA ASN A 553 7.29 -13.32 32.34
C ASN A 553 6.95 -12.30 33.46
N ASP A 554 7.30 -12.59 34.69
CA ASP A 554 7.08 -11.68 35.83
C ASP A 554 7.82 -10.36 35.62
N ALA A 555 9.06 -10.40 35.10
CA ALA A 555 9.81 -9.19 34.74
C ALA A 555 9.12 -8.38 33.64
N MET A 556 8.58 -9.05 32.63
CA MET A 556 7.81 -8.40 31.55
C MET A 556 6.52 -7.76 32.08
N LEU A 557 5.76 -8.46 32.93
CA LEU A 557 4.54 -7.92 33.53
C LEU A 557 4.83 -6.70 34.43
N ALA A 558 6.00 -6.68 35.11
CA ALA A 558 6.48 -5.52 35.85
C ALA A 558 7.09 -4.42 34.94
N ASN A 559 7.04 -4.57 33.62
CA ASN A 559 7.74 -3.70 32.67
C ASN A 559 9.24 -3.55 32.99
N PHE A 560 9.85 -4.63 33.46
CA PHE A 560 11.22 -4.75 33.98
C PHE A 560 11.57 -3.87 35.20
N ASN A 561 10.59 -3.23 35.85
CA ASN A 561 10.82 -2.48 37.07
C ASN A 561 11.22 -3.45 38.20
N GLY A 562 12.41 -3.25 38.77
CA GLY A 562 13.00 -4.18 39.76
C GLY A 562 13.71 -5.39 39.13
N TYR A 563 13.77 -5.46 37.80
CA TYR A 563 14.43 -6.52 37.02
C TYR A 563 15.44 -5.96 36.02
N GLU A 564 16.09 -4.83 36.34
CA GLU A 564 16.99 -4.11 35.42
C GLU A 564 18.17 -4.96 34.97
N ALA A 565 18.70 -5.83 35.86
CA ALA A 565 19.78 -6.76 35.52
C ALA A 565 19.32 -7.81 34.50
N LEU A 566 18.13 -8.38 34.67
CA LEU A 566 17.55 -9.32 33.73
C LEU A 566 17.32 -8.64 32.38
N ARG A 567 16.73 -7.43 32.34
CA ARG A 567 16.56 -6.66 31.12
C ARG A 567 17.89 -6.41 30.41
N LYS A 568 18.93 -6.05 31.14
CA LYS A 568 20.27 -5.84 30.59
C LYS A 568 20.80 -7.11 29.91
N ASP A 569 20.59 -8.27 30.53
CA ASP A 569 20.97 -9.56 29.93
C ASP A 569 20.17 -9.81 28.66
N CYS A 570 18.85 -9.57 28.64
CA CYS A 570 18.01 -9.67 27.42
C CYS A 570 18.51 -8.78 26.30
N LEU A 571 18.90 -7.53 26.60
CA LEU A 571 19.44 -6.59 25.62
C LEU A 571 20.83 -6.97 25.09
N ASN A 572 21.61 -7.74 25.87
CA ASN A 572 22.97 -8.17 25.52
C ASN A 572 23.02 -9.49 24.72
N CYS A 573 21.93 -10.25 24.65
CA CYS A 573 21.85 -11.41 23.76
C CYS A 573 22.03 -10.99 22.31
N ASP A 574 22.46 -11.94 21.47
CA ASP A 574 22.53 -11.74 20.03
C ASP A 574 21.21 -11.20 19.48
N LYS A 575 21.31 -10.26 18.54
CA LYS A 575 20.18 -9.61 17.90
C LYS A 575 20.33 -9.64 16.38
N TYR A 576 19.21 -9.78 15.70
CA TYR A 576 19.12 -9.69 14.25
C TYR A 576 19.70 -8.36 13.71
N GLY A 577 20.27 -8.41 12.52
CA GLY A 577 20.89 -7.24 11.88
C GLY A 577 22.37 -7.03 12.24
N ASN A 578 23.01 -8.00 12.89
CA ASN A 578 24.42 -7.98 13.25
C ASN A 578 25.26 -9.08 12.55
N ASP A 579 24.68 -9.76 11.55
CA ASP A 579 25.28 -10.89 10.83
C ASP A 579 25.68 -12.05 11.75
N LEU A 580 24.83 -12.32 12.75
CA LEU A 580 25.02 -13.39 13.72
C LEU A 580 24.10 -14.56 13.37
N GLU A 581 24.70 -15.73 13.13
CA GLU A 581 23.99 -16.93 12.70
C GLU A 581 22.86 -17.34 13.66
N THR A 582 23.06 -17.16 14.95
CA THR A 582 22.10 -17.45 16.03
C THR A 582 20.78 -16.68 15.86
N ALA A 583 20.88 -15.36 15.75
CA ALA A 583 19.72 -14.49 15.61
C ALA A 583 19.10 -14.56 14.20
N ASP A 584 19.95 -14.63 13.16
CA ASP A 584 19.48 -14.68 11.78
C ASP A 584 18.75 -16.00 11.47
N THR A 585 19.24 -17.14 11.99
CA THR A 585 18.54 -18.44 11.85
C THR A 585 17.20 -18.42 12.55
N MET A 586 17.11 -17.88 13.78
CA MET A 586 15.82 -17.78 14.49
C MET A 586 14.81 -16.91 13.74
N ALA A 587 15.27 -15.81 13.13
CA ALA A 587 14.40 -14.94 12.33
C ALA A 587 13.90 -15.67 11.07
N ASN A 588 14.76 -16.40 10.38
CA ASN A 588 14.39 -17.17 9.19
C ASN A 588 13.46 -18.34 9.52
N ASP A 589 13.67 -19.07 10.61
CA ASP A 589 12.79 -20.17 11.03
C ASP A 589 11.37 -19.69 11.32
N LEU A 590 11.24 -18.60 12.09
CA LEU A 590 9.93 -17.98 12.36
C LEU A 590 9.26 -17.51 11.06
N TYR A 591 10.01 -16.81 10.22
CA TYR A 591 9.52 -16.33 8.94
C TYR A 591 9.01 -17.47 8.06
N GLU A 592 9.81 -18.52 7.86
CA GLU A 592 9.43 -19.64 7.02
C GLU A 592 8.18 -20.38 7.55
N PHE A 593 8.08 -20.54 8.87
CA PHE A 593 6.88 -21.15 9.48
C PHE A 593 5.62 -20.35 9.14
N VAL A 594 5.65 -19.03 9.35
CA VAL A 594 4.50 -18.15 9.10
C VAL A 594 4.18 -18.09 7.60
N ALA A 595 5.20 -17.89 6.77
CA ALA A 595 5.03 -17.72 5.32
C ALA A 595 4.48 -19.00 4.64
N LYS A 596 5.07 -20.15 4.96
CA LYS A 596 4.58 -21.45 4.47
C LYS A 596 3.18 -21.76 4.98
N GLY A 597 2.89 -21.44 6.24
CA GLY A 597 1.58 -21.62 6.86
C GLY A 597 0.48 -20.86 6.14
N VAL A 598 0.68 -19.58 5.89
CA VAL A 598 -0.25 -18.71 5.15
C VAL A 598 -0.42 -19.21 3.71
N ARG A 599 0.69 -19.43 2.99
CA ARG A 599 0.66 -19.84 1.57
C ARG A 599 -0.10 -21.15 1.36
N ASN A 600 0.22 -22.18 2.14
CA ASN A 600 -0.37 -23.49 1.95
C ASN A 600 -1.89 -23.48 2.24
N ARG A 601 -2.34 -22.73 3.25
CA ARG A 601 -3.76 -22.59 3.58
C ARG A 601 -4.52 -21.79 2.52
N GLY A 602 -3.93 -20.71 2.00
CA GLY A 602 -4.54 -19.94 0.92
C GLY A 602 -4.78 -20.79 -0.34
N ILE A 603 -3.80 -21.62 -0.70
CA ILE A 603 -3.92 -22.57 -1.82
C ILE A 603 -5.02 -23.60 -1.53
N ALA A 604 -5.09 -24.11 -0.30
CA ALA A 604 -6.07 -25.14 0.08
C ALA A 604 -7.53 -24.67 0.01
N ILE A 605 -7.80 -23.38 0.20
CA ILE A 605 -9.15 -22.80 0.06
C ILE A 605 -9.45 -22.27 -1.34
N GLY A 606 -8.57 -22.47 -2.32
CA GLY A 606 -8.80 -22.15 -3.73
C GLY A 606 -8.23 -20.81 -4.21
N MET A 607 -7.46 -20.10 -3.40
CA MET A 607 -6.73 -18.93 -3.88
C MET A 607 -5.55 -19.33 -4.76
N GLN A 608 -5.26 -18.57 -5.80
CA GLN A 608 -4.06 -18.78 -6.62
C GLN A 608 -2.79 -18.62 -5.78
N TYR A 609 -2.79 -17.60 -4.92
CA TYR A 609 -1.73 -17.36 -3.94
C TYR A 609 -2.28 -16.61 -2.72
N PHE A 610 -1.65 -16.84 -1.58
CA PHE A 610 -1.81 -16.01 -0.39
C PHE A 610 -0.45 -15.95 0.30
N LEU A 611 0.15 -14.77 0.37
CA LEU A 611 1.53 -14.59 0.77
C LEU A 611 1.64 -13.62 1.95
N ILE A 612 2.62 -13.81 2.80
CA ILE A 612 2.92 -12.80 3.81
C ILE A 612 3.63 -11.59 3.18
N VAL A 613 3.39 -10.44 3.77
CA VAL A 613 4.16 -9.22 3.54
C VAL A 613 4.73 -8.77 4.87
N ILE A 614 6.03 -8.53 4.91
CA ILE A 614 6.67 -7.93 6.08
C ILE A 614 6.57 -6.42 5.92
N SER A 615 5.52 -5.87 6.52
CA SER A 615 5.08 -4.50 6.29
C SER A 615 5.41 -3.58 7.46
N ASN A 616 5.34 -2.29 7.16
CA ASN A 616 5.34 -1.25 8.18
C ASN A 616 4.62 -0.01 7.63
N ASN A 617 3.40 0.21 8.09
CA ASN A 617 2.57 1.36 7.75
C ASN A 617 2.12 2.13 8.98
N GLN A 618 3.01 2.34 9.96
CA GLN A 618 2.78 2.92 11.29
C GLN A 618 2.18 1.93 12.31
N LEU A 619 1.64 0.81 11.91
CA LEU A 619 1.09 -0.18 12.83
C LEU A 619 2.16 -0.75 13.81
N ASN A 620 3.44 -0.74 13.44
CA ASN A 620 4.51 -1.08 14.37
C ASN A 620 4.53 -0.15 15.60
N THR A 621 4.15 1.12 15.45
CA THR A 621 4.03 2.09 16.54
C THR A 621 2.69 1.95 17.26
N GLU A 622 1.58 1.93 16.52
CA GLU A 622 0.24 1.86 17.09
C GLU A 622 -0.01 0.54 17.82
N TRP A 623 0.33 -0.57 17.19
CA TRP A 623 0.27 -1.88 17.84
C TRP A 623 1.33 -2.03 18.94
N GLY A 624 2.50 -1.41 18.77
CA GLY A 624 3.51 -1.34 19.82
C GLY A 624 2.96 -0.72 21.11
N ASN A 625 2.18 0.37 20.99
CA ASN A 625 1.49 1.03 22.11
C ASN A 625 0.45 0.13 22.80
N ARG A 626 0.05 -0.97 22.18
CA ARG A 626 -0.92 -1.95 22.69
C ARG A 626 -0.30 -3.34 22.87
N THR A 627 1.04 -3.42 22.95
CA THR A 627 1.78 -4.67 23.17
C THR A 627 2.64 -4.55 24.43
N ALA A 628 2.57 -5.55 25.29
CA ALA A 628 3.30 -5.61 26.55
C ALA A 628 4.83 -5.67 26.32
N ALA A 629 5.61 -5.53 27.39
CA ALA A 629 7.04 -5.74 27.34
C ALA A 629 7.39 -7.15 26.81
N SER A 630 8.54 -7.30 26.17
CA SER A 630 8.91 -8.54 25.49
C SER A 630 10.31 -9.02 25.86
N PRO A 631 10.58 -10.33 25.72
CA PRO A 631 11.85 -10.95 26.12
C PRO A 631 13.11 -10.35 25.48
N ASP A 632 13.01 -9.74 24.29
CA ASP A 632 14.11 -9.03 23.65
C ASP A 632 14.60 -7.77 24.39
N GLY A 633 13.91 -7.41 25.50
CA GLY A 633 14.20 -6.24 26.36
C GLY A 633 13.41 -4.98 26.01
N ARG A 634 12.47 -5.06 25.05
CA ARG A 634 11.56 -3.97 24.69
C ARG A 634 10.58 -3.71 25.86
N LEU A 635 10.38 -2.44 26.20
CA LEU A 635 9.42 -2.04 27.24
C LEU A 635 7.98 -2.07 26.72
N SER A 636 7.03 -2.18 27.62
CA SER A 636 5.60 -2.11 27.31
C SER A 636 5.24 -0.79 26.63
N CYS A 637 4.33 -0.84 25.69
CA CYS A 637 3.82 0.33 24.96
C CYS A 637 4.85 1.11 24.14
N MET A 638 6.02 0.53 23.87
CA MET A 638 6.96 1.07 22.89
C MET A 638 6.67 0.57 21.48
N TYR A 639 7.16 1.30 20.47
CA TYR A 639 7.12 0.84 19.08
C TYR A 639 7.84 -0.51 18.91
N MET A 640 7.38 -1.29 17.94
CA MET A 640 8.03 -2.53 17.50
C MET A 640 9.05 -2.24 16.38
N ASN A 641 9.83 -3.26 16.03
CA ASN A 641 10.77 -3.18 14.92
C ASN A 641 10.09 -2.73 13.61
N PRO A 642 10.76 -1.90 12.77
CA PRO A 642 10.20 -1.45 11.51
C PRO A 642 10.37 -2.52 10.42
N ALA A 643 9.28 -3.15 10.03
CA ALA A 643 9.23 -4.16 8.97
C ALA A 643 10.24 -5.32 9.17
N ASN A 644 11.16 -5.57 8.23
CA ASN A 644 12.19 -6.60 8.34
C ASN A 644 13.50 -6.09 8.97
N ASN A 645 13.51 -4.85 9.43
CA ASN A 645 14.70 -4.25 10.05
C ASN A 645 14.80 -4.58 11.55
N PRO A 646 16.02 -4.52 12.11
CA PRO A 646 16.23 -4.63 13.54
C PRO A 646 15.44 -3.58 14.33
N GLN A 647 15.14 -3.89 15.60
CA GLN A 647 14.66 -2.90 16.56
C GLN A 647 15.66 -1.74 16.66
N GLY A 648 15.17 -0.52 16.81
CA GLY A 648 16.02 0.67 16.90
C GLY A 648 17.14 0.52 17.92
N GLY A 649 18.40 0.71 17.48
CA GLY A 649 19.60 0.56 18.30
C GLY A 649 20.10 -0.88 18.54
N ALA A 650 19.43 -1.90 17.99
CA ALA A 650 19.88 -3.30 18.14
C ALA A 650 21.04 -3.67 17.19
N ASN A 651 21.10 -3.07 16.00
CA ASN A 651 22.16 -3.30 15.01
C ASN A 651 23.38 -2.45 15.29
N LYS A 652 24.42 -3.07 15.86
CA LYS A 652 25.66 -2.41 16.33
C LYS A 652 26.87 -2.66 15.42
N SER A 653 26.76 -3.61 14.48
CA SER A 653 27.89 -4.11 13.68
C SER A 653 28.05 -3.40 12.32
N GLY A 654 27.37 -2.27 12.12
CA GLY A 654 27.49 -1.45 10.90
C GLY A 654 26.56 -1.86 9.75
N PRO A 655 26.59 -1.10 8.63
CA PRO A 655 25.64 -1.28 7.53
C PRO A 655 25.83 -2.61 6.79
N THR A 656 27.07 -3.08 6.64
CA THR A 656 27.36 -4.35 5.97
C THR A 656 26.77 -5.54 6.70
N ALA A 657 26.90 -5.57 8.04
CA ALA A 657 26.33 -6.65 8.85
C ALA A 657 24.80 -6.64 8.78
N MET A 658 24.18 -5.45 8.87
CA MET A 658 22.74 -5.34 8.74
C MET A 658 22.25 -5.85 7.39
N LEU A 659 22.87 -5.43 6.29
CA LEU A 659 22.50 -5.88 4.95
C LEU A 659 22.76 -7.36 4.73
N ASN A 660 23.82 -7.95 5.34
CA ASN A 660 24.03 -9.39 5.31
C ASN A 660 22.90 -10.16 6.00
N SER A 661 22.45 -9.75 7.19
CA SER A 661 21.29 -10.35 7.85
C SER A 661 20.03 -10.25 6.99
N LEU A 662 19.75 -9.07 6.39
CA LEU A 662 18.62 -8.86 5.50
C LEU A 662 18.69 -9.74 4.23
N ALA A 663 19.87 -10.03 3.71
CA ALA A 663 20.07 -10.84 2.50
C ALA A 663 19.89 -12.37 2.74
N LYS A 664 19.94 -12.84 4.01
CA LYS A 664 19.71 -14.26 4.35
C LYS A 664 18.25 -14.69 4.26
N PHE A 665 17.35 -13.75 4.09
CA PHE A 665 15.93 -13.97 3.99
C PHE A 665 15.54 -14.58 2.64
N ASP A 666 14.85 -15.74 2.64
CA ASP A 666 14.41 -16.39 1.40
C ASP A 666 13.14 -15.74 0.83
N ALA A 667 13.33 -14.87 -0.15
CA ALA A 667 12.27 -14.10 -0.78
C ALA A 667 11.14 -14.92 -1.44
N LYS A 668 11.34 -16.21 -1.72
CA LYS A 668 10.35 -17.03 -2.46
C LYS A 668 9.03 -17.26 -1.73
N TYR A 669 8.99 -17.06 -0.42
CA TYR A 669 7.79 -17.31 0.40
C TYR A 669 6.97 -16.04 0.69
N HIS A 670 7.45 -14.85 0.32
CA HIS A 670 6.76 -13.60 0.61
C HIS A 670 6.15 -12.96 -0.63
N GLY A 671 5.19 -12.06 -0.41
CA GLY A 671 4.64 -11.16 -1.41
C GLY A 671 5.18 -9.74 -1.30
N GLY A 672 6.31 -9.54 -0.62
CA GLY A 672 6.97 -8.26 -0.39
C GLY A 672 7.58 -8.14 1.00
N SER A 673 8.68 -7.39 1.12
CA SER A 673 9.35 -7.14 2.40
C SER A 673 9.99 -5.75 2.39
N VAL A 674 9.60 -4.90 3.34
CA VAL A 674 10.21 -3.58 3.50
C VAL A 674 11.55 -3.71 4.18
N GLN A 675 12.59 -3.12 3.57
CA GLN A 675 13.95 -3.08 4.11
C GLN A 675 14.49 -1.67 3.98
N ASN A 676 14.86 -1.06 5.12
CA ASN A 676 15.26 0.35 5.19
C ASN A 676 16.73 0.48 5.56
N ILE A 677 17.39 1.53 5.03
CA ILE A 677 18.70 1.96 5.46
C ILE A 677 18.79 3.49 5.49
N LYS A 678 19.54 4.03 6.45
CA LYS A 678 19.65 5.48 6.65
C LYS A 678 21.11 5.91 6.70
N PHE A 679 21.45 6.89 5.88
CA PHE A 679 22.80 7.49 5.79
C PHE A 679 22.75 8.99 6.05
N SER A 680 23.88 9.53 6.58
CA SER A 680 24.10 10.97 6.56
C SER A 680 24.40 11.45 5.14
N PRO A 681 24.09 12.72 4.79
CA PRO A 681 24.43 13.28 3.49
C PRO A 681 25.93 13.26 3.17
N SER A 682 26.78 13.49 4.17
CA SER A 682 28.24 13.42 4.03
C SER A 682 28.70 12.02 3.65
N MET A 683 28.31 11.00 4.45
CA MET A 683 28.64 9.61 4.20
C MET A 683 28.18 9.18 2.78
N PHE A 684 26.95 9.51 2.43
CA PHE A 684 26.36 9.08 1.16
C PHE A 684 27.04 9.73 -0.05
N ASN A 685 27.27 11.05 0.00
CA ASN A 685 27.79 11.80 -1.15
C ASN A 685 29.31 11.69 -1.30
N GLU A 686 30.07 11.71 -0.19
CA GLU A 686 31.54 11.61 -0.23
C GLU A 686 32.01 10.19 -0.53
N ASN A 687 31.22 9.15 -0.13
CA ASN A 687 31.56 7.76 -0.33
C ASN A 687 30.68 7.06 -1.37
N ARG A 688 30.22 7.77 -2.39
CA ARG A 688 29.28 7.28 -3.42
C ARG A 688 29.66 5.94 -4.02
N ALA A 689 30.94 5.74 -4.39
CA ALA A 689 31.42 4.50 -4.97
C ALA A 689 31.35 3.32 -3.97
N VAL A 690 31.61 3.58 -2.69
CA VAL A 690 31.48 2.57 -1.62
C VAL A 690 30.03 2.19 -1.40
N ILE A 691 29.13 3.17 -1.33
CA ILE A 691 27.69 2.97 -1.18
C ILE A 691 27.15 2.16 -2.37
N LYS A 692 27.53 2.51 -3.60
CA LYS A 692 27.15 1.77 -4.81
C LYS A 692 27.59 0.31 -4.73
N SER A 693 28.85 0.08 -4.33
CA SER A 693 29.40 -1.28 -4.16
C SER A 693 28.71 -2.05 -3.03
N LEU A 694 28.38 -1.40 -1.92
CA LEU A 694 27.63 -1.98 -0.81
C LEU A 694 26.25 -2.46 -1.26
N PHE A 695 25.50 -1.61 -1.98
CA PHE A 695 24.18 -1.98 -2.48
C PHE A 695 24.25 -3.11 -3.51
N LYS A 696 25.16 -3.03 -4.48
CA LYS A 696 25.34 -4.11 -5.47
C LYS A 696 25.71 -5.44 -4.80
N THR A 697 26.58 -5.41 -3.78
CA THR A 697 26.95 -6.62 -3.02
C THR A 697 25.76 -7.19 -2.26
N TYR A 698 24.98 -6.33 -1.60
CA TYR A 698 23.75 -6.73 -0.90
C TYR A 698 22.76 -7.42 -1.85
N PHE A 699 22.48 -6.82 -2.99
CA PHE A 699 21.57 -7.37 -3.98
C PHE A 699 22.11 -8.68 -4.62
N ALA A 700 23.40 -8.77 -4.86
CA ALA A 700 24.03 -10.01 -5.35
C ALA A 700 23.97 -11.17 -4.34
N LYS A 701 23.88 -10.86 -3.04
CA LYS A 701 23.72 -11.84 -1.96
C LYS A 701 22.26 -12.28 -1.71
N GLY A 702 21.29 -11.75 -2.45
CA GLY A 702 19.88 -12.13 -2.29
C GLY A 702 18.98 -11.02 -1.74
N GLY A 703 19.49 -9.80 -1.59
CA GLY A 703 18.66 -8.65 -1.25
C GLY A 703 17.55 -8.43 -2.27
N CYS A 704 16.31 -8.38 -1.81
CA CYS A 704 15.14 -8.26 -2.69
C CYS A 704 14.71 -6.80 -2.94
N HIS A 705 14.94 -5.93 -1.95
CA HIS A 705 14.42 -4.57 -1.92
C HIS A 705 15.29 -3.69 -1.02
N LEU A 706 15.31 -2.37 -1.28
CA LEU A 706 15.92 -1.41 -0.38
C LEU A 706 15.26 -0.03 -0.49
N MET A 707 14.93 0.55 0.64
CA MET A 707 14.50 1.94 0.80
C MET A 707 15.61 2.71 1.49
N VAL A 708 16.13 3.73 0.81
CA VAL A 708 17.26 4.54 1.30
C VAL A 708 16.75 5.89 1.76
N THR A 709 17.16 6.31 2.95
CA THR A 709 16.94 7.66 3.47
C THR A 709 18.30 8.35 3.65
N VAL A 710 18.43 9.52 3.06
CA VAL A 710 19.62 10.36 3.23
C VAL A 710 19.20 11.63 3.95
N VAL A 711 19.54 11.72 5.25
CA VAL A 711 19.11 12.81 6.11
C VAL A 711 20.13 13.04 7.23
N ASP A 712 20.28 14.27 7.68
CA ASP A 712 21.10 14.61 8.84
C ASP A 712 20.33 14.37 10.14
N LYS A 713 20.99 13.77 11.14
CA LYS A 713 20.36 13.49 12.43
C LYS A 713 19.99 14.76 13.19
N GLY A 714 20.87 15.76 13.16
CA GLY A 714 20.63 17.05 13.81
C GLY A 714 19.43 17.78 13.20
N VAL A 715 19.22 17.66 11.89
CA VAL A 715 18.04 18.20 11.20
C VAL A 715 16.75 17.53 11.71
N LEU A 716 16.75 16.21 11.91
CA LEU A 716 15.57 15.52 12.45
C LEU A 716 15.32 15.89 13.93
N GLU A 717 16.36 16.00 14.73
CA GLU A 717 16.26 16.39 16.15
C GLU A 717 15.75 17.84 16.27
N ASP A 718 16.28 18.77 15.48
CA ASP A 718 15.84 20.16 15.46
C ASP A 718 14.39 20.30 14.93
N ALA A 719 13.99 19.47 13.96
CA ALA A 719 12.63 19.46 13.43
C ALA A 719 11.57 18.96 14.44
N VAL A 720 11.97 18.21 15.47
CA VAL A 720 11.09 17.87 16.59
C VAL A 720 10.88 19.08 17.52
N GLU A 721 11.93 19.86 17.76
CA GLU A 721 11.90 21.03 18.66
C GLU A 721 11.32 22.26 17.96
N HIS A 722 11.60 22.44 16.66
CA HIS A 722 11.24 23.61 15.87
C HIS A 722 10.55 23.23 14.56
N PRO A 723 9.36 22.58 14.60
CA PRO A 723 8.68 22.04 13.42
C PRO A 723 8.34 23.10 12.36
N GLU A 724 8.15 24.35 12.77
CA GLU A 724 7.86 25.48 11.89
C GLU A 724 8.99 25.79 10.88
N ASN A 725 10.22 25.39 11.18
CA ASN A 725 11.38 25.58 10.30
C ASN A 725 11.49 24.51 9.20
N TYR A 726 10.71 23.41 9.32
CA TYR A 726 10.84 22.23 8.47
C TYR A 726 9.52 21.75 7.83
N PRO A 727 8.69 22.66 7.27
CA PRO A 727 7.36 22.30 6.75
C PRO A 727 7.41 21.31 5.58
N ASP A 728 8.56 21.21 4.89
CA ASP A 728 8.76 20.40 3.69
C ASP A 728 9.80 19.28 3.89
N LEU A 729 10.14 18.95 5.14
CA LEU A 729 11.09 17.88 5.44
C LEU A 729 10.40 16.52 5.23
N ILE A 730 10.62 15.93 4.07
CA ILE A 730 10.08 14.61 3.75
C ILE A 730 11.05 13.52 4.19
N VAL A 731 10.52 12.51 4.89
CA VAL A 731 11.28 11.35 5.34
C VAL A 731 10.63 10.07 4.85
N ARG A 732 11.45 9.02 4.73
CA ARG A 732 10.94 7.68 4.48
C ARG A 732 10.51 7.04 5.80
N VAL A 733 9.23 6.91 6.02
CA VAL A 733 8.70 6.26 7.23
C VAL A 733 8.94 4.76 7.15
N SER A 734 8.50 4.13 6.09
CA SER A 734 8.77 2.74 5.76
C SER A 734 8.26 2.42 4.35
N GLY A 735 7.12 1.75 4.21
CA GLY A 735 6.46 1.53 2.92
C GLY A 735 6.02 2.82 2.19
N PHE A 736 6.10 3.98 2.84
CA PHE A 736 5.69 5.28 2.30
C PHE A 736 6.58 6.41 2.82
N SER A 737 6.50 7.59 2.19
CA SER A 737 7.12 8.83 2.65
C SER A 737 6.08 9.76 3.27
N ALA A 738 6.50 10.63 4.18
CA ALA A 738 5.65 11.65 4.78
C ALA A 738 6.46 12.89 5.15
N VAL A 739 5.78 14.00 5.36
CA VAL A 739 6.38 15.20 5.95
C VAL A 739 6.64 14.91 7.43
N PHE A 740 7.89 15.01 7.87
CA PHE A 740 8.34 14.58 9.20
C PHE A 740 7.59 15.27 10.34
N VAL A 741 7.38 16.56 10.21
CA VAL A 741 6.73 17.37 11.26
C VAL A 741 5.22 17.09 11.40
N ASP A 742 4.62 16.44 10.40
CA ASP A 742 3.22 16.01 10.43
C ASP A 742 3.01 14.66 11.11
N LEU A 743 4.08 13.91 11.38
CA LEU A 743 4.03 12.61 12.01
C LEU A 743 3.77 12.74 13.53
N SER A 744 3.12 11.74 14.10
CA SER A 744 2.93 11.68 15.55
C SER A 744 4.28 11.59 16.28
N PRO A 745 4.40 12.11 17.53
CA PRO A 745 5.65 12.05 18.29
C PRO A 745 6.23 10.63 18.42
N ASN A 746 5.39 9.61 18.54
CA ASN A 746 5.84 8.22 18.64
C ASN A 746 6.50 7.72 17.36
N ILE A 747 6.00 8.15 16.19
CA ILE A 747 6.59 7.80 14.89
C ILE A 747 7.90 8.58 14.69
N GLN A 748 7.93 9.85 15.05
CA GLN A 748 9.16 10.64 15.01
C GLN A 748 10.26 10.00 15.87
N GLN A 749 9.94 9.57 17.11
CA GLN A 749 10.87 8.86 17.97
C GLN A 749 11.33 7.52 17.39
N GLU A 750 10.43 6.75 16.80
CA GLU A 750 10.81 5.51 16.10
C GLU A 750 11.82 5.80 14.98
N LEU A 751 11.55 6.80 14.14
CA LEU A 751 12.46 7.21 13.06
C LEU A 751 13.82 7.69 13.58
N LEU A 752 13.86 8.44 14.68
CA LEU A 752 15.10 8.89 15.32
C LEU A 752 15.89 7.73 15.92
N SER A 753 15.22 6.67 16.40
CA SER A 753 15.86 5.50 16.99
C SER A 753 16.60 4.61 15.98
N ARG A 754 16.27 4.72 14.68
CA ARG A 754 16.92 3.94 13.62
C ARG A 754 18.38 4.36 13.49
N VAL A 755 19.27 3.38 13.35
CA VAL A 755 20.70 3.66 13.19
C VAL A 755 20.94 4.48 11.93
N LEU A 756 21.63 5.59 12.09
CA LEU A 756 22.14 6.43 11.03
C LEU A 756 23.63 6.09 10.82
N TYR A 757 24.00 5.78 9.61
CA TYR A 757 25.39 5.55 9.23
C TYR A 757 26.01 6.86 8.76
N ASP A 758 26.97 7.36 9.53
CA ASP A 758 27.59 8.68 9.35
C ASP A 758 29.12 8.62 9.18
N LYS A 759 29.70 7.40 9.28
CA LYS A 759 31.14 7.13 9.13
C LYS A 759 31.39 5.86 8.32
#